data_eac1a553253a5a7963cb5ba065ae479a
#
_entry.id   eac1a553253a5a7963cb5ba065ae479a
#
_cell.length_a   1.000
_cell.length_b   1.000
_cell.length_c   1.000
_cell.angle_alpha   90.00
_cell.angle_beta   90.00
_cell.angle_gamma   90.00
#
_symmetry.space_group_name_H-M   'P 1'
#
loop_
_entity.id
_entity.type
_entity.pdbx_description
1 polymer ?
#
loop_
_entity_poly.entity_id
_entity_poly.type
_entity_poly.pdbx_seq_one_letter_code
_entity_poly.pdbx_strand_id
1 'polypeptide(L)'
;MKVCVNFNDGRWKKYDIDFEKIANVVVGSKYKDAEVSITLTDDNEIHALNKMYRNMDKPTNVLSFELGDDILLGDIYISLDTVMREARDAGISVAEHTAHMVVHGMFHLLGYDHLTDAQARVMEGKEVKVLKKLGFKNPYADEQKFQWWKYVLTGLFGAIASLGFAPFNMWWVTVLSIAGAYWLLCADDDKVSFWRAWVRAIPFGAMYSISMFWWTVHSIYVVPEIAKAFAIWTVPALIGIGIFGAIFFVVPFVLARCIYIKSGVKPFLFGGACAFVLWLREWFLTGFPWNPIANITLPSAVVSNSMSLFGALGLTFVVTGLIASVVQVIQDRGGKANWFSFIFFVVSLLIGVGYGYKNISVSSMGKDSVVVRIVQPVTTQESKIALSRVDALNQAKTRVNELIKLAGDVRDVDVVLYPETSYPFALRPDDDVPIAKELKRPVMIGAHVVDYERRVYNALAVAEKTGDMVDFYGKSHLVPFGEYGPIKFVPAPANLTSGGGARVMSLQMDKDNRFIFAPAVCYEIIFSDAVIKNDFVDAIINISNDTWFGATPGTYQHMDMARRAAIESGVPVIRSNYSGISAFIGADGRIISQLPVGTVGVLDGTVHGSHMTLYRLLGRNAWFLIIMLFAVFGGFIAYRTEK
;
A
#
# COMPACT_ATOMS: atom_id res chain seq x y z
N MET A 1 -22.38 -42.75 37.20
CA MET A 1 -20.94 -42.84 36.95
C MET A 1 -20.23 -42.91 38.30
N LYS A 2 -19.23 -43.75 38.47
CA LYS A 2 -18.41 -43.85 39.68
C LYS A 2 -17.18 -42.94 39.52
N VAL A 3 -16.95 -42.04 40.48
CA VAL A 3 -15.80 -41.13 40.48
C VAL A 3 -14.91 -41.47 41.67
N CYS A 4 -13.68 -41.90 41.40
CA CYS A 4 -12.68 -42.18 42.42
C CYS A 4 -11.78 -40.97 42.60
N VAL A 5 -11.88 -40.29 43.74
CA VAL A 5 -11.06 -39.07 44.00
C VAL A 5 -9.92 -39.43 44.95
N ASN A 6 -8.68 -39.24 44.50
CA ASN A 6 -7.46 -39.48 45.25
C ASN A 6 -6.82 -38.14 45.65
N PHE A 7 -6.50 -37.98 46.94
CA PHE A 7 -5.86 -36.76 47.45
C PHE A 7 -4.37 -37.04 47.74
N ASN A 8 -3.50 -36.79 46.75
CA ASN A 8 -2.05 -36.89 46.95
C ASN A 8 -1.49 -35.64 47.65
N ASP A 9 -2.17 -34.50 47.49
CA ASP A 9 -1.87 -33.29 48.26
C ASP A 9 -3.03 -32.96 49.21
N GLY A 10 -2.75 -33.00 50.51
CA GLY A 10 -3.74 -32.77 51.57
C GLY A 10 -4.32 -31.35 51.60
N ARG A 11 -3.66 -30.36 50.95
CA ARG A 11 -4.15 -28.98 50.84
C ARG A 11 -5.46 -28.87 50.08
N TRP A 12 -5.78 -29.85 49.19
CA TRP A 12 -7.02 -29.90 48.43
C TRP A 12 -8.28 -30.07 49.31
N LYS A 13 -8.14 -30.66 50.51
CA LYS A 13 -9.26 -30.86 51.44
C LYS A 13 -9.91 -29.59 51.97
N LYS A 14 -9.29 -28.41 51.68
CA LYS A 14 -9.85 -27.11 52.04
C LYS A 14 -10.93 -26.63 51.08
N TYR A 15 -11.03 -27.24 49.90
CA TYR A 15 -11.94 -26.82 48.85
C TYR A 15 -13.11 -27.83 48.76
N ASP A 16 -14.33 -27.30 48.91
CA ASP A 16 -15.56 -28.09 48.77
C ASP A 16 -15.93 -28.16 47.28
N ILE A 17 -15.53 -29.26 46.62
CA ILE A 17 -15.75 -29.46 45.18
C ILE A 17 -16.43 -30.79 44.97
N ASP A 18 -17.64 -30.77 44.37
CA ASP A 18 -18.42 -31.95 44.05
C ASP A 18 -17.99 -32.55 42.70
N PHE A 19 -16.89 -33.30 42.74
CA PHE A 19 -16.30 -33.94 41.54
C PHE A 19 -17.28 -34.93 40.87
N GLU A 20 -18.10 -35.63 41.67
CA GLU A 20 -19.08 -36.59 41.18
C GLU A 20 -20.17 -35.88 40.35
N LYS A 21 -20.71 -34.79 40.88
CA LYS A 21 -21.68 -33.94 40.17
C LYS A 21 -21.10 -33.40 38.87
N ILE A 22 -19.86 -32.87 38.90
CA ILE A 22 -19.20 -32.29 37.71
C ILE A 22 -19.06 -33.36 36.62
N ALA A 23 -18.49 -34.53 36.96
CA ALA A 23 -18.28 -35.62 36.01
C ALA A 23 -19.60 -36.16 35.43
N ASN A 24 -20.64 -36.33 36.27
CA ASN A 24 -21.95 -36.79 35.82
C ASN A 24 -22.64 -35.79 34.85
N VAL A 25 -22.47 -34.48 35.03
CA VAL A 25 -23.02 -33.48 34.10
C VAL A 25 -22.31 -33.52 32.75
N VAL A 26 -21.00 -33.84 32.70
CA VAL A 26 -20.25 -33.99 31.46
C VAL A 26 -20.73 -35.17 30.63
N VAL A 27 -20.81 -36.36 31.25
CA VAL A 27 -21.09 -37.63 30.52
C VAL A 27 -22.57 -37.81 30.20
N GLY A 28 -23.46 -37.19 30.94
CA GLY A 28 -24.91 -37.36 30.80
C GLY A 28 -25.37 -38.82 31.00
N SER A 29 -26.30 -39.30 30.15
CA SER A 29 -26.88 -40.64 30.28
C SER A 29 -26.07 -41.76 29.60
N LYS A 30 -25.11 -41.40 28.72
CA LYS A 30 -24.40 -42.39 27.87
C LYS A 30 -23.42 -43.27 28.66
N TYR A 31 -22.74 -42.72 29.66
CA TYR A 31 -21.68 -43.38 30.42
C TYR A 31 -22.05 -43.49 31.92
N LYS A 32 -23.30 -43.87 32.23
CA LYS A 32 -23.78 -43.93 33.61
C LYS A 32 -23.03 -44.93 34.49
N ASP A 33 -22.55 -46.01 33.88
CA ASP A 33 -21.88 -47.11 34.58
C ASP A 33 -20.34 -47.04 34.46
N ALA A 34 -19.83 -45.97 33.83
CA ALA A 34 -18.40 -45.74 33.66
C ALA A 34 -17.73 -45.30 34.99
N GLU A 35 -16.42 -45.50 35.05
CA GLU A 35 -15.56 -45.09 36.16
C GLU A 35 -14.47 -44.14 35.66
N VAL A 36 -14.16 -43.12 36.45
CA VAL A 36 -13.04 -42.17 36.21
C VAL A 36 -12.27 -41.98 37.52
N SER A 37 -10.95 -41.88 37.42
CA SER A 37 -10.08 -41.53 38.54
C SER A 37 -9.65 -40.05 38.41
N ILE A 38 -9.77 -39.31 39.53
CA ILE A 38 -9.30 -37.91 39.61
C ILE A 38 -8.29 -37.83 40.73
N THR A 39 -7.04 -37.58 40.40
CA THR A 39 -5.95 -37.44 41.36
C THR A 39 -5.59 -35.98 41.56
N LEU A 40 -5.72 -35.50 42.78
CA LEU A 40 -5.49 -34.13 43.22
C LEU A 40 -4.08 -34.02 43.81
N THR A 41 -3.17 -33.37 43.07
CA THR A 41 -1.73 -33.39 43.35
C THR A 41 -1.14 -31.97 43.40
N ASP A 42 0.18 -31.88 43.48
CA ASP A 42 0.98 -30.64 43.45
C ASP A 42 1.76 -30.47 42.14
N ASP A 43 2.47 -29.34 42.02
CA ASP A 43 3.29 -29.03 40.83
C ASP A 43 4.46 -30.04 40.66
N ASN A 44 4.99 -30.67 41.73
CA ASN A 44 6.12 -31.59 41.62
C ASN A 44 5.73 -32.89 40.95
N GLU A 45 4.61 -33.50 41.39
CA GLU A 45 4.13 -34.76 40.83
C GLU A 45 3.64 -34.58 39.39
N ILE A 46 2.85 -33.52 39.12
CA ILE A 46 2.34 -33.29 37.76
C ILE A 46 3.45 -32.92 36.79
N HIS A 47 4.52 -32.23 37.26
CA HIS A 47 5.72 -31.95 36.48
C HIS A 47 6.44 -33.24 36.04
N ALA A 48 6.62 -34.20 36.99
CA ALA A 48 7.22 -35.49 36.67
C ALA A 48 6.42 -36.23 35.60
N LEU A 49 5.08 -36.25 35.72
CA LEU A 49 4.17 -36.87 34.75
C LEU A 49 4.23 -36.17 33.41
N ASN A 50 4.22 -34.84 33.38
CA ASN A 50 4.28 -34.04 32.15
C ASN A 50 5.61 -34.24 31.39
N LYS A 51 6.73 -34.34 32.13
CA LYS A 51 8.03 -34.68 31.57
C LYS A 51 8.08 -36.08 31.01
N MET A 52 7.52 -37.06 31.74
CA MET A 52 7.55 -38.47 31.36
C MET A 52 6.69 -38.78 30.13
N TYR A 53 5.47 -38.25 30.08
CA TYR A 53 4.46 -38.64 29.08
C TYR A 53 4.31 -37.65 27.92
N ARG A 54 4.64 -36.36 28.14
CA ARG A 54 4.54 -35.33 27.10
C ARG A 54 5.90 -34.70 26.69
N ASN A 55 6.98 -35.15 27.32
CA ASN A 55 8.34 -34.61 27.14
C ASN A 55 8.43 -33.09 27.39
N MET A 56 7.60 -32.57 28.32
CA MET A 56 7.53 -31.15 28.69
C MET A 56 8.09 -30.95 30.11
N ASP A 57 9.24 -30.30 30.22
CA ASP A 57 9.95 -30.08 31.49
C ASP A 57 9.41 -28.85 32.26
N LYS A 58 8.10 -28.89 32.60
CA LYS A 58 7.39 -27.90 33.39
C LYS A 58 6.09 -28.44 33.97
N PRO A 59 5.59 -27.93 35.12
CA PRO A 59 4.28 -28.28 35.65
C PRO A 59 3.15 -27.81 34.71
N THR A 60 1.98 -28.43 34.84
CA THR A 60 0.74 -28.06 34.14
C THR A 60 -0.44 -28.08 35.11
N ASN A 61 -1.56 -27.48 34.72
CA ASN A 61 -2.79 -27.47 35.53
C ASN A 61 -3.49 -28.83 35.57
N VAL A 62 -3.61 -29.50 34.40
CA VAL A 62 -4.30 -30.79 34.26
C VAL A 62 -3.58 -31.69 33.26
N LEU A 63 -3.58 -32.99 33.51
CA LEU A 63 -3.21 -34.08 32.60
C LEU A 63 -4.31 -35.11 32.56
N SER A 64 -4.68 -35.56 31.37
CA SER A 64 -5.69 -36.60 31.17
C SER A 64 -5.07 -37.78 30.42
N PHE A 65 -5.31 -38.99 30.89
CA PHE A 65 -4.82 -40.25 30.32
C PHE A 65 -6.02 -41.11 29.95
N GLU A 66 -6.35 -41.17 28.69
CA GLU A 66 -7.45 -41.95 28.13
C GLU A 66 -7.08 -43.44 28.12
N LEU A 67 -7.96 -44.31 28.60
CA LEU A 67 -7.79 -45.77 28.56
C LEU A 67 -8.50 -46.39 27.34
N GLY A 68 -9.34 -45.66 26.63
CA GLY A 68 -10.02 -46.11 25.42
C GLY A 68 -11.10 -47.16 25.68
N ASP A 69 -11.63 -47.23 26.92
CA ASP A 69 -12.66 -48.17 27.35
C ASP A 69 -13.93 -47.40 27.77
N ASP A 70 -15.10 -47.87 27.37
CA ASP A 70 -16.40 -47.25 27.72
C ASP A 70 -16.77 -47.44 29.21
N ILE A 71 -16.09 -48.33 29.93
CA ILE A 71 -16.30 -48.61 31.36
C ILE A 71 -15.26 -47.87 32.21
N LEU A 72 -13.99 -47.95 31.84
CA LEU A 72 -12.88 -47.24 32.49
C LEU A 72 -12.40 -46.11 31.58
N LEU A 73 -12.91 -44.88 31.79
CA LEU A 73 -12.62 -43.76 30.92
C LEU A 73 -11.15 -43.33 31.00
N GLY A 74 -10.56 -43.33 32.20
CA GLY A 74 -9.17 -42.94 32.38
C GLY A 74 -8.89 -42.16 33.65
N ASP A 75 -7.70 -41.54 33.70
CA ASP A 75 -7.19 -40.80 34.84
C ASP A 75 -7.03 -39.31 34.53
N ILE A 76 -7.40 -38.46 35.49
CA ILE A 76 -7.21 -36.99 35.43
C ILE A 76 -6.36 -36.59 36.63
N TYR A 77 -5.20 -35.93 36.37
CA TYR A 77 -4.33 -35.35 37.39
C TYR A 77 -4.47 -33.82 37.38
N ILE A 78 -4.66 -33.21 38.57
CA ILE A 78 -4.84 -31.75 38.68
C ILE A 78 -3.88 -31.21 39.74
N SER A 79 -3.05 -30.22 39.36
CA SER A 79 -2.12 -29.55 40.29
C SER A 79 -2.76 -28.36 41.00
N LEU A 80 -2.70 -28.38 42.36
CA LEU A 80 -3.19 -27.28 43.18
C LEU A 80 -2.44 -26.00 42.96
N ASP A 81 -1.12 -26.06 42.90
CA ASP A 81 -0.27 -24.86 42.82
C ASP A 81 -0.50 -24.10 41.52
N THR A 82 -0.60 -24.81 40.40
CA THR A 82 -0.90 -24.20 39.11
C THR A 82 -2.34 -23.68 39.06
N VAL A 83 -3.32 -24.46 39.53
CA VAL A 83 -4.74 -24.04 39.60
C VAL A 83 -4.91 -22.79 40.47
N MET A 84 -4.24 -22.72 41.64
CA MET A 84 -4.30 -21.54 42.50
C MET A 84 -3.72 -20.30 41.86
N ARG A 85 -2.62 -20.45 41.12
CA ARG A 85 -1.97 -19.36 40.38
C ARG A 85 -2.89 -18.83 39.27
N GLU A 86 -3.40 -19.74 38.44
CA GLU A 86 -4.28 -19.38 37.32
C GLU A 86 -5.64 -18.81 37.80
N ALA A 87 -6.23 -19.37 38.85
CA ALA A 87 -7.47 -18.85 39.45
C ALA A 87 -7.29 -17.42 39.96
N ARG A 88 -6.14 -17.12 40.61
CA ARG A 88 -5.80 -15.77 41.07
C ARG A 88 -5.65 -14.81 39.90
N ASP A 89 -4.93 -15.21 38.85
CA ASP A 89 -4.67 -14.38 37.67
C ASP A 89 -5.96 -14.07 36.91
N ALA A 90 -6.89 -15.05 36.86
CA ALA A 90 -8.20 -14.90 36.25
C ALA A 90 -9.27 -14.23 37.15
N GLY A 91 -8.96 -13.98 38.43
CA GLY A 91 -9.90 -13.37 39.38
C GLY A 91 -11.13 -14.27 39.69
N ILE A 92 -10.98 -15.60 39.65
CA ILE A 92 -12.03 -16.58 39.92
C ILE A 92 -11.66 -17.44 41.16
N SER A 93 -12.63 -18.18 41.68
CA SER A 93 -12.35 -19.08 42.80
C SER A 93 -11.58 -20.35 42.35
N VAL A 94 -10.78 -20.88 43.26
CA VAL A 94 -10.08 -22.16 43.03
C VAL A 94 -11.08 -23.29 42.66
N ALA A 95 -12.23 -23.32 43.31
CA ALA A 95 -13.27 -24.30 43.01
C ALA A 95 -13.83 -24.17 41.58
N GLU A 96 -14.05 -22.95 41.14
CA GLU A 96 -14.53 -22.66 39.77
C GLU A 96 -13.48 -23.06 38.70
N HIS A 97 -12.21 -22.74 38.94
CA HIS A 97 -11.13 -23.11 38.01
C HIS A 97 -10.90 -24.62 38.02
N THR A 98 -10.97 -25.29 39.17
CA THR A 98 -10.88 -26.75 39.27
C THR A 98 -12.03 -27.42 38.53
N ALA A 99 -13.26 -26.92 38.68
CA ALA A 99 -14.40 -27.46 37.94
C ALA A 99 -14.19 -27.38 36.43
N HIS A 100 -13.61 -26.27 35.94
CA HIS A 100 -13.22 -26.15 34.54
C HIS A 100 -12.18 -27.19 34.12
N MET A 101 -11.12 -27.41 34.93
CA MET A 101 -10.08 -28.40 34.63
C MET A 101 -10.63 -29.84 34.63
N VAL A 102 -11.58 -30.17 35.53
CA VAL A 102 -12.27 -31.46 35.51
C VAL A 102 -13.10 -31.64 34.24
N VAL A 103 -13.90 -30.60 33.86
CA VAL A 103 -14.71 -30.66 32.64
C VAL A 103 -13.82 -30.81 31.40
N HIS A 104 -12.71 -30.06 31.33
CA HIS A 104 -11.73 -30.13 30.25
C HIS A 104 -11.09 -31.52 30.15
N GLY A 105 -10.59 -32.04 31.27
CA GLY A 105 -10.01 -33.39 31.35
C GLY A 105 -10.99 -34.48 30.95
N MET A 106 -12.24 -34.40 31.42
CA MET A 106 -13.30 -35.33 31.05
C MET A 106 -13.58 -35.34 29.54
N PHE A 107 -13.58 -34.16 28.86
CA PHE A 107 -13.76 -34.12 27.41
C PHE A 107 -12.58 -34.78 26.67
N HIS A 108 -11.34 -34.64 27.16
CA HIS A 108 -10.24 -35.43 26.63
C HIS A 108 -10.46 -36.93 26.75
N LEU A 109 -10.89 -37.43 27.93
CA LEU A 109 -11.21 -38.83 28.10
C LEU A 109 -12.37 -39.33 27.21
N LEU A 110 -13.21 -38.42 26.74
CA LEU A 110 -14.29 -38.68 25.77
C LEU A 110 -13.86 -38.54 24.30
N GLY A 111 -12.56 -38.42 24.02
CA GLY A 111 -11.99 -38.35 22.69
C GLY A 111 -12.09 -36.95 22.02
N TYR A 112 -12.41 -35.90 22.77
CA TYR A 112 -12.31 -34.53 22.25
C TYR A 112 -10.90 -34.00 22.42
N ASP A 113 -10.45 -33.21 21.42
CA ASP A 113 -9.13 -32.58 21.44
C ASP A 113 -9.23 -31.13 20.93
N HIS A 114 -8.16 -30.37 21.08
CA HIS A 114 -8.05 -28.97 20.68
C HIS A 114 -6.78 -28.68 19.88
N LEU A 115 -6.27 -29.68 19.12
CA LEU A 115 -5.09 -29.55 18.26
C LEU A 115 -5.31 -28.61 17.07
N THR A 116 -6.57 -28.44 16.63
CA THR A 116 -6.97 -27.52 15.58
C THR A 116 -8.02 -26.53 16.07
N ASP A 117 -8.10 -25.34 15.47
CA ASP A 117 -9.12 -24.32 15.81
C ASP A 117 -10.57 -24.85 15.69
N ALA A 118 -10.81 -25.82 14.81
CA ALA A 118 -12.13 -26.43 14.65
C ALA A 118 -12.46 -27.36 15.83
N GLN A 119 -11.50 -28.19 16.26
CA GLN A 119 -11.62 -29.06 17.40
C GLN A 119 -11.76 -28.24 18.69
N ALA A 120 -10.90 -27.23 18.89
CA ALA A 120 -10.96 -26.33 20.05
C ALA A 120 -12.35 -25.69 20.19
N ARG A 121 -12.91 -25.12 19.11
CA ARG A 121 -14.27 -24.53 19.14
C ARG A 121 -15.36 -25.54 19.53
N VAL A 122 -15.25 -26.78 19.10
CA VAL A 122 -16.23 -27.82 19.46
C VAL A 122 -16.11 -28.16 20.92
N MET A 123 -14.89 -28.39 21.43
CA MET A 123 -14.61 -28.76 22.81
C MET A 123 -14.97 -27.62 23.77
N GLU A 124 -14.46 -26.41 23.55
CA GLU A 124 -14.78 -25.20 24.34
C GLU A 124 -16.30 -24.90 24.37
N GLY A 125 -16.99 -25.05 23.23
CA GLY A 125 -18.44 -24.89 23.15
C GLY A 125 -19.22 -25.89 23.99
N LYS A 126 -18.68 -27.12 24.21
CA LYS A 126 -19.24 -28.11 25.10
C LYS A 126 -18.92 -27.82 26.56
N GLU A 127 -17.69 -27.42 26.87
CA GLU A 127 -17.25 -27.01 28.21
C GLU A 127 -18.11 -25.85 28.73
N VAL A 128 -18.33 -24.80 27.93
CA VAL A 128 -19.20 -23.67 28.27
C VAL A 128 -20.62 -24.12 28.61
N LYS A 129 -21.19 -25.06 27.84
CA LYS A 129 -22.54 -25.60 28.10
C LYS A 129 -22.61 -26.35 29.41
N VAL A 130 -21.59 -27.15 29.72
CA VAL A 130 -21.52 -27.94 30.97
C VAL A 130 -21.29 -27.02 32.17
N LEU A 131 -20.30 -26.10 32.09
CA LEU A 131 -20.02 -25.14 33.15
C LEU A 131 -21.22 -24.26 33.47
N LYS A 132 -21.98 -23.83 32.45
CA LYS A 132 -23.23 -23.09 32.64
C LYS A 132 -24.29 -23.91 33.39
N LYS A 133 -24.41 -25.22 33.11
CA LYS A 133 -25.34 -26.12 33.86
C LYS A 133 -24.91 -26.30 35.33
N LEU A 134 -23.63 -26.23 35.60
CA LEU A 134 -23.05 -26.27 36.94
C LEU A 134 -23.14 -24.92 37.69
N GLY A 135 -23.55 -23.84 37.02
CA GLY A 135 -23.68 -22.50 37.61
C GLY A 135 -22.39 -21.67 37.52
N PHE A 136 -21.38 -22.12 36.79
CA PHE A 136 -20.12 -21.42 36.61
C PHE A 136 -20.17 -20.46 35.38
N LYS A 137 -19.33 -19.43 35.41
CA LYS A 137 -19.19 -18.51 34.30
C LYS A 137 -18.49 -19.15 33.10
N ASN A 138 -18.66 -18.54 31.93
CA ASN A 138 -17.92 -18.96 30.74
C ASN A 138 -16.43 -18.61 30.90
N PRO A 139 -15.50 -19.58 30.98
CA PRO A 139 -14.07 -19.28 31.15
C PRO A 139 -13.45 -18.59 29.94
N TYR A 140 -14.09 -18.70 28.77
CA TYR A 140 -13.65 -18.11 27.50
C TYR A 140 -14.34 -16.76 27.22
N ALA A 141 -15.08 -16.17 28.19
CA ALA A 141 -15.89 -14.97 27.96
C ALA A 141 -15.05 -13.75 27.58
N ASP A 142 -13.84 -13.62 28.15
CA ASP A 142 -12.95 -12.50 27.85
C ASP A 142 -12.25 -12.66 26.51
N GLU A 143 -11.96 -13.88 26.06
CA GLU A 143 -11.44 -14.15 24.71
C GLU A 143 -12.52 -13.93 23.63
N GLN A 144 -13.80 -14.07 23.97
CA GLN A 144 -14.94 -13.88 23.07
C GLN A 144 -15.46 -12.45 23.01
N LYS A 145 -14.99 -11.55 23.88
CA LYS A 145 -15.39 -10.13 23.77
C LYS A 145 -14.92 -9.56 22.43
N PHE A 146 -15.89 -9.29 21.53
CA PHE A 146 -15.63 -8.60 20.27
C PHE A 146 -15.02 -7.22 20.55
N GLN A 147 -13.72 -7.08 20.33
CA GLN A 147 -12.98 -5.87 20.60
C GLN A 147 -13.18 -4.87 19.46
N TRP A 148 -14.42 -4.36 19.31
CA TRP A 148 -14.82 -3.43 18.24
C TRP A 148 -13.91 -2.18 18.15
N TRP A 149 -13.38 -1.72 19.29
CA TRP A 149 -12.47 -0.57 19.34
C TRP A 149 -11.19 -0.81 18.55
N LYS A 150 -10.69 -2.05 18.44
CA LYS A 150 -9.51 -2.38 17.60
C LYS A 150 -9.81 -2.13 16.13
N TYR A 151 -11.01 -2.44 15.66
CA TYR A 151 -11.43 -2.17 14.27
C TYR A 151 -11.52 -0.67 14.01
N VAL A 152 -12.08 0.11 14.95
CA VAL A 152 -12.17 1.57 14.86
C VAL A 152 -10.77 2.19 14.82
N LEU A 153 -9.87 1.81 15.75
CA LEU A 153 -8.49 2.30 15.76
C LEU A 153 -7.72 1.92 14.50
N THR A 154 -7.89 0.69 14.02
CA THR A 154 -7.24 0.24 12.78
C THR A 154 -7.72 1.07 11.59
N GLY A 155 -9.02 1.36 11.50
CA GLY A 155 -9.58 2.25 10.48
C GLY A 155 -9.07 3.70 10.61
N LEU A 156 -8.99 4.22 11.83
CA LEU A 156 -8.43 5.56 12.09
C LEU A 156 -6.96 5.65 11.64
N PHE A 157 -6.14 4.66 11.98
CA PHE A 157 -4.76 4.61 11.47
C PHE A 157 -4.73 4.58 9.94
N GLY A 158 -5.60 3.82 9.28
CA GLY A 158 -5.73 3.85 7.82
C GLY A 158 -6.03 5.27 7.31
N ALA A 159 -7.04 5.93 7.88
CA ALA A 159 -7.47 7.27 7.45
C ALA A 159 -6.36 8.32 7.58
N ILE A 160 -5.71 8.40 8.75
CA ILE A 160 -4.68 9.42 9.00
C ILE A 160 -3.35 9.12 8.31
N ALA A 161 -3.10 7.88 7.89
CA ALA A 161 -1.88 7.53 7.16
C ALA A 161 -1.74 8.28 5.82
N SER A 162 -2.83 8.75 5.23
CA SER A 162 -2.80 9.57 4.02
C SER A 162 -2.19 10.96 4.22
N LEU A 163 -2.14 11.48 5.46
CA LEU A 163 -1.61 12.80 5.78
C LEU A 163 -0.08 12.91 5.60
N GLY A 164 0.62 11.80 5.46
CA GLY A 164 2.06 11.81 5.16
C GLY A 164 2.41 12.20 3.74
N PHE A 165 1.41 12.26 2.85
CA PHE A 165 1.57 12.59 1.44
C PHE A 165 1.18 14.04 1.15
N ALA A 166 1.55 14.54 -0.05
CA ALA A 166 1.14 15.87 -0.48
C ALA A 166 -0.39 16.04 -0.46
N PRO A 167 -0.89 17.24 -0.12
CA PRO A 167 -0.14 18.47 0.19
C PRO A 167 0.33 18.58 1.65
N PHE A 168 -0.07 17.66 2.54
CA PHE A 168 0.15 17.77 4.00
C PHE A 168 1.60 17.46 4.40
N ASN A 169 2.22 16.44 3.77
CA ASN A 169 3.62 16.05 3.96
C ASN A 169 4.00 15.72 5.43
N MET A 170 3.04 15.28 6.24
CA MET A 170 3.24 14.87 7.63
C MET A 170 3.76 13.43 7.70
N TRP A 171 4.93 13.17 7.11
CA TRP A 171 5.50 11.82 6.96
C TRP A 171 5.50 11.00 8.25
N TRP A 172 5.76 11.62 9.39
CA TRP A 172 5.77 10.99 10.71
C TRP A 172 4.39 10.43 11.12
N VAL A 173 3.29 11.05 10.67
CA VAL A 173 1.93 10.55 10.92
C VAL A 173 1.74 9.21 10.21
N THR A 174 2.17 9.07 8.96
CA THR A 174 2.10 7.80 8.23
C THR A 174 2.95 6.73 8.90
N VAL A 175 4.17 7.06 9.34
CA VAL A 175 5.06 6.14 10.07
C VAL A 175 4.39 5.64 11.35
N LEU A 176 3.85 6.53 12.18
CA LEU A 176 3.15 6.18 13.42
C LEU A 176 1.86 5.38 13.15
N SER A 177 1.13 5.73 12.10
CA SER A 177 -0.10 5.02 11.70
C SER A 177 0.18 3.59 11.27
N ILE A 178 1.20 3.36 10.43
CA ILE A 178 1.60 2.03 10.01
C ILE A 178 2.14 1.23 11.21
N ALA A 179 2.95 1.85 12.08
CA ALA A 179 3.47 1.23 13.29
C ALA A 179 2.33 0.81 14.24
N GLY A 180 1.35 1.69 14.48
CA GLY A 180 0.20 1.41 15.32
C GLY A 180 -0.70 0.32 14.75
N ALA A 181 -0.98 0.36 13.44
CA ALA A 181 -1.73 -0.69 12.77
C ALA A 181 -0.99 -2.03 12.80
N TYR A 182 0.32 -2.04 12.54
CA TYR A 182 1.15 -3.22 12.63
C TYR A 182 1.15 -3.80 14.04
N TRP A 183 1.29 -2.95 15.06
CA TRP A 183 1.21 -3.37 16.45
C TRP A 183 -0.14 -4.02 16.78
N LEU A 184 -1.26 -3.39 16.42
CA LEU A 184 -2.60 -3.93 16.69
C LEU A 184 -2.90 -5.24 15.93
N LEU A 185 -2.36 -5.40 14.71
CA LEU A 185 -2.73 -6.49 13.81
C LEU A 185 -1.73 -7.65 13.83
N CYS A 186 -0.44 -7.39 14.05
CA CYS A 186 0.64 -8.36 13.82
C CYS A 186 1.47 -8.69 15.07
N ALA A 187 1.27 -7.97 16.17
CA ALA A 187 2.14 -8.03 17.34
C ALA A 187 1.95 -9.31 18.18
N ASP A 188 0.72 -9.77 18.34
CA ASP A 188 0.44 -10.97 19.11
C ASP A 188 0.92 -12.23 18.39
N ASP A 189 1.40 -13.24 19.13
CA ASP A 189 1.88 -14.51 18.58
C ASP A 189 0.80 -15.60 18.46
N ASP A 190 -0.46 -15.28 18.82
CA ASP A 190 -1.57 -16.22 18.70
C ASP A 190 -1.83 -16.63 17.25
N LYS A 191 -2.11 -17.90 17.03
CA LYS A 191 -2.54 -18.41 15.73
C LYS A 191 -3.88 -17.79 15.34
N VAL A 192 -3.90 -17.02 14.27
CA VAL A 192 -5.10 -16.42 13.71
C VAL A 192 -5.35 -16.99 12.32
N SER A 193 -6.59 -17.42 12.04
CA SER A 193 -6.95 -17.87 10.70
C SER A 193 -6.86 -16.74 9.68
N PHE A 194 -6.53 -17.08 8.42
CA PHE A 194 -6.41 -16.14 7.32
C PHE A 194 -7.61 -15.16 7.22
N TRP A 195 -8.83 -15.69 7.28
CA TRP A 195 -10.05 -14.87 7.20
C TRP A 195 -10.23 -13.90 8.39
N ARG A 196 -9.84 -14.31 9.60
CA ARG A 196 -9.88 -13.41 10.76
C ARG A 196 -8.84 -12.28 10.63
N ALA A 197 -7.62 -12.61 10.17
CA ALA A 197 -6.60 -11.60 9.93
C ALA A 197 -7.05 -10.61 8.85
N TRP A 198 -7.63 -11.13 7.76
CA TRP A 198 -8.17 -10.32 6.68
C TRP A 198 -9.24 -9.34 7.18
N VAL A 199 -10.28 -9.85 7.83
CA VAL A 199 -11.39 -9.03 8.36
C VAL A 199 -10.89 -7.98 9.35
N ARG A 200 -9.90 -8.30 10.19
CA ARG A 200 -9.30 -7.32 11.12
C ARG A 200 -8.54 -6.20 10.41
N ALA A 201 -7.92 -6.49 9.28
CA ALA A 201 -7.13 -5.51 8.51
C ALA A 201 -7.97 -4.67 7.52
N ILE A 202 -9.18 -5.12 7.14
CA ILE A 202 -10.10 -4.40 6.22
C ILE A 202 -10.24 -2.92 6.59
N PRO A 203 -10.51 -2.52 7.85
CA PRO A 203 -10.71 -1.12 8.18
C PRO A 203 -9.50 -0.25 7.84
N PHE A 204 -8.27 -0.74 8.04
CA PHE A 204 -7.06 -0.02 7.64
C PHE A 204 -7.02 0.20 6.13
N GLY A 205 -7.11 -0.87 5.35
CA GLY A 205 -7.00 -0.79 3.88
C GLY A 205 -8.09 0.06 3.26
N ALA A 206 -9.34 -0.12 3.71
CA ALA A 206 -10.49 0.64 3.21
C ALA A 206 -10.36 2.13 3.52
N MET A 207 -10.08 2.49 4.77
CA MET A 207 -9.99 3.89 5.18
C MET A 207 -8.75 4.59 4.63
N TYR A 208 -7.61 3.87 4.52
CA TYR A 208 -6.42 4.38 3.84
C TYR A 208 -6.71 4.70 2.38
N SER A 209 -7.38 3.79 1.67
CA SER A 209 -7.70 4.00 0.26
C SER A 209 -8.69 5.12 0.04
N ILE A 210 -9.76 5.19 0.85
CA ILE A 210 -10.75 6.27 0.76
C ILE A 210 -10.09 7.61 1.03
N SER A 211 -9.32 7.75 2.12
CA SER A 211 -8.67 9.02 2.47
C SER A 211 -7.58 9.44 1.48
N MET A 212 -6.92 8.48 0.83
CA MET A 212 -5.89 8.74 -0.17
C MET A 212 -6.48 9.14 -1.52
N PHE A 213 -7.60 8.53 -1.93
CA PHE A 213 -8.11 8.60 -3.31
C PHE A 213 -9.51 9.24 -3.46
N TRP A 214 -10.10 9.79 -2.39
CA TRP A 214 -11.43 10.43 -2.46
C TRP A 214 -11.52 11.51 -3.56
N TRP A 215 -10.41 12.16 -3.85
CA TRP A 215 -10.34 13.22 -4.87
C TRP A 215 -10.64 12.70 -6.29
N THR A 216 -10.52 11.40 -6.55
CA THR A 216 -10.82 10.82 -7.87
C THR A 216 -12.30 11.00 -8.24
N VAL A 217 -13.21 11.01 -7.25
CA VAL A 217 -14.63 11.26 -7.51
C VAL A 217 -14.93 12.73 -7.84
N HIS A 218 -13.97 13.64 -7.60
CA HIS A 218 -14.11 15.06 -7.99
C HIS A 218 -14.31 15.21 -9.50
N SER A 219 -13.72 14.34 -10.31
CA SER A 219 -13.89 14.33 -11.76
C SER A 219 -15.36 14.28 -12.22
N ILE A 220 -16.25 13.70 -11.41
CA ILE A 220 -17.70 13.67 -11.69
C ILE A 220 -18.31 15.08 -11.69
N TYR A 221 -17.73 16.00 -10.91
CA TYR A 221 -18.28 17.34 -10.66
C TYR A 221 -17.65 18.45 -11.52
N VAL A 222 -16.63 18.10 -12.34
CA VAL A 222 -15.90 19.08 -13.18
C VAL A 222 -16.78 19.62 -14.32
N VAL A 223 -17.69 18.80 -14.83
CA VAL A 223 -18.62 19.17 -15.90
C VAL A 223 -20.05 19.07 -15.39
N PRO A 224 -20.84 20.16 -15.39
CA PRO A 224 -22.20 20.20 -14.81
C PRO A 224 -23.16 19.13 -15.35
N GLU A 225 -23.08 18.80 -16.64
CA GLU A 225 -23.90 17.77 -17.28
C GLU A 225 -23.55 16.38 -16.76
N ILE A 226 -22.25 16.10 -16.59
CA ILE A 226 -21.76 14.85 -15.98
C ILE A 226 -22.19 14.79 -14.53
N ALA A 227 -22.07 15.89 -13.78
CA ALA A 227 -22.50 15.94 -12.38
C ALA A 227 -23.99 15.62 -12.22
N LYS A 228 -24.87 16.18 -13.06
CA LYS A 228 -26.31 15.89 -13.03
C LYS A 228 -26.61 14.40 -13.28
N ALA A 229 -25.87 13.76 -14.18
CA ALA A 229 -26.11 12.38 -14.57
C ALA A 229 -25.47 11.37 -13.58
N PHE A 230 -24.31 11.71 -13.01
CA PHE A 230 -23.46 10.74 -12.32
C PHE A 230 -23.20 11.02 -10.84
N ALA A 231 -23.68 12.15 -10.27
CA ALA A 231 -23.48 12.46 -8.84
C ALA A 231 -23.97 11.34 -7.89
N ILE A 232 -25.02 10.61 -8.26
CA ILE A 232 -25.53 9.46 -7.50
C ILE A 232 -24.48 8.35 -7.31
N TRP A 233 -23.49 8.26 -8.21
CA TRP A 233 -22.43 7.26 -8.16
C TRP A 233 -21.28 7.64 -7.23
N THR A 234 -21.26 8.84 -6.66
CA THR A 234 -20.18 9.27 -5.75
C THR A 234 -19.99 8.32 -4.56
N VAL A 235 -21.08 7.97 -3.88
CA VAL A 235 -21.02 7.04 -2.74
C VAL A 235 -20.61 5.63 -3.16
N PRO A 236 -21.23 5.01 -4.20
CA PRO A 236 -20.75 3.74 -4.73
C PRO A 236 -19.28 3.75 -5.16
N ALA A 237 -18.80 4.84 -5.77
CA ALA A 237 -17.39 4.97 -6.16
C ALA A 237 -16.46 5.01 -4.94
N LEU A 238 -16.81 5.75 -3.88
CA LEU A 238 -16.04 5.76 -2.62
C LEU A 238 -16.02 4.37 -1.95
N ILE A 239 -17.15 3.65 -1.99
CA ILE A 239 -17.19 2.26 -1.51
C ILE A 239 -16.27 1.38 -2.36
N GLY A 240 -16.29 1.53 -3.69
CA GLY A 240 -15.39 0.82 -4.60
C GLY A 240 -13.90 1.08 -4.29
N ILE A 241 -13.54 2.34 -4.01
CA ILE A 241 -12.20 2.73 -3.56
C ILE A 241 -11.85 2.04 -2.23
N GLY A 242 -12.79 1.98 -1.28
CA GLY A 242 -12.60 1.26 -0.01
C GLY A 242 -12.39 -0.24 -0.21
N ILE A 243 -13.16 -0.88 -1.10
CA ILE A 243 -13.00 -2.30 -1.46
C ILE A 243 -11.63 -2.54 -2.11
N PHE A 244 -11.21 -1.68 -3.04
CA PHE A 244 -9.86 -1.73 -3.63
C PHE A 244 -8.78 -1.71 -2.54
N GLY A 245 -8.87 -0.78 -1.58
CA GLY A 245 -7.96 -0.72 -0.44
C GLY A 245 -7.99 -1.97 0.43
N ALA A 246 -9.18 -2.51 0.67
CA ALA A 246 -9.35 -3.75 1.43
C ALA A 246 -8.76 -5.00 0.73
N ILE A 247 -8.58 -4.96 -0.59
CA ILE A 247 -7.93 -6.04 -1.35
C ILE A 247 -6.41 -5.90 -1.30
N PHE A 248 -5.88 -4.70 -1.56
CA PHE A 248 -4.44 -4.51 -1.76
C PHE A 248 -3.69 -4.15 -0.47
N PHE A 249 -4.16 -3.16 0.29
CA PHE A 249 -3.41 -2.63 1.42
C PHE A 249 -3.51 -3.46 2.70
N VAL A 250 -4.36 -4.49 2.74
CA VAL A 250 -4.42 -5.44 3.86
C VAL A 250 -3.42 -6.59 3.73
N VAL A 251 -2.99 -6.91 2.49
CA VAL A 251 -2.12 -8.08 2.20
C VAL A 251 -0.87 -8.13 3.09
N PRO A 252 -0.10 -7.05 3.29
CA PRO A 252 1.08 -7.07 4.15
C PRO A 252 0.77 -7.48 5.59
N PHE A 253 -0.31 -6.94 6.17
CA PHE A 253 -0.73 -7.27 7.54
C PHE A 253 -1.19 -8.72 7.66
N VAL A 254 -1.97 -9.20 6.68
CA VAL A 254 -2.47 -10.59 6.66
C VAL A 254 -1.32 -11.58 6.55
N LEU A 255 -0.35 -11.35 5.67
CA LEU A 255 0.81 -12.21 5.51
C LEU A 255 1.69 -12.21 6.76
N ALA A 256 1.98 -11.03 7.33
CA ALA A 256 2.77 -10.91 8.55
C ALA A 256 2.09 -11.57 9.77
N ARG A 257 0.76 -11.69 9.77
CA ARG A 257 -0.03 -12.28 10.85
C ARG A 257 -0.27 -13.78 10.70
N CYS A 258 -0.59 -14.25 9.50
CA CYS A 258 -1.04 -15.63 9.25
C CYS A 258 0.12 -16.61 9.11
N ILE A 259 1.25 -16.16 8.60
CA ILE A 259 2.42 -17.01 8.47
C ILE A 259 3.02 -17.12 9.87
N TYR A 260 2.88 -18.31 10.50
CA TYR A 260 3.44 -18.58 11.83
C TYR A 260 4.97 -18.63 11.71
N ILE A 261 5.58 -17.49 11.82
CA ILE A 261 7.01 -17.28 11.71
C ILE A 261 7.47 -16.51 12.95
N LYS A 262 8.70 -16.80 13.36
CA LYS A 262 9.39 -16.12 14.46
C LYS A 262 9.39 -14.59 14.27
N SER A 263 9.38 -13.87 15.37
CA SER A 263 9.18 -12.42 15.41
C SER A 263 10.14 -11.63 14.51
N GLY A 264 11.42 -12.00 14.49
CA GLY A 264 12.44 -11.35 13.67
C GLY A 264 12.28 -11.51 12.16
N VAL A 265 11.50 -12.48 11.68
CA VAL A 265 11.21 -12.68 10.24
C VAL A 265 10.07 -11.80 9.76
N LYS A 266 9.11 -11.47 10.65
CA LYS A 266 7.91 -10.68 10.29
C LYS A 266 8.22 -9.35 9.58
N PRO A 267 9.25 -8.54 9.95
CA PRO A 267 9.59 -7.31 9.24
C PRO A 267 9.95 -7.50 7.78
N PHE A 268 10.71 -8.57 7.45
CA PHE A 268 11.08 -8.90 6.06
C PHE A 268 9.85 -9.28 5.24
N LEU A 269 8.96 -10.07 5.83
CA LEU A 269 7.72 -10.48 5.19
C LEU A 269 6.79 -9.29 4.97
N PHE A 270 6.63 -8.42 5.96
CA PHE A 270 5.78 -7.22 5.87
C PHE A 270 6.31 -6.25 4.81
N GLY A 271 7.60 -5.91 4.87
CA GLY A 271 8.23 -5.04 3.89
C GLY A 271 8.18 -5.61 2.48
N GLY A 272 8.51 -6.91 2.33
CA GLY A 272 8.43 -7.63 1.06
C GLY A 272 7.02 -7.65 0.48
N ALA A 273 6.00 -7.86 1.31
CA ALA A 273 4.60 -7.82 0.88
C ALA A 273 4.15 -6.41 0.46
N CYS A 274 4.62 -5.34 1.14
CA CYS A 274 4.37 -3.96 0.71
C CYS A 274 4.96 -3.67 -0.68
N ALA A 275 6.21 -4.09 -0.91
CA ALA A 275 6.85 -3.95 -2.22
C ALA A 275 6.16 -4.82 -3.30
N PHE A 276 5.77 -6.05 -2.97
CA PHE A 276 5.01 -6.91 -3.87
C PHE A 276 3.68 -6.28 -4.30
N VAL A 277 2.92 -5.75 -3.35
CA VAL A 277 1.65 -5.07 -3.63
C VAL A 277 1.86 -3.84 -4.51
N LEU A 278 2.93 -3.06 -4.28
CA LEU A 278 3.25 -1.92 -5.14
C LEU A 278 3.60 -2.37 -6.56
N TRP A 279 4.45 -3.40 -6.71
CA TRP A 279 4.80 -3.96 -8.01
C TRP A 279 3.56 -4.50 -8.75
N LEU A 280 2.66 -5.21 -8.04
CA LEU A 280 1.41 -5.71 -8.61
C LEU A 280 0.51 -4.57 -9.11
N ARG A 281 0.43 -3.46 -8.37
CA ARG A 281 -0.36 -2.27 -8.74
C ARG A 281 0.16 -1.54 -9.99
N GLU A 282 1.37 -1.82 -10.44
CA GLU A 282 1.91 -1.21 -11.68
C GLU A 282 1.26 -1.74 -12.96
N TRP A 283 0.67 -2.92 -12.92
CA TRP A 283 0.12 -3.55 -14.13
C TRP A 283 -1.22 -4.26 -13.93
N PHE A 284 -1.58 -4.61 -12.70
CA PHE A 284 -2.84 -5.29 -12.44
C PHE A 284 -4.03 -4.32 -12.64
N LEU A 285 -5.08 -4.78 -13.34
CA LEU A 285 -6.26 -3.97 -13.71
C LEU A 285 -5.88 -2.65 -14.41
N THR A 286 -4.98 -2.72 -15.38
CA THR A 286 -4.42 -1.59 -16.14
C THR A 286 -3.35 -0.76 -15.42
N GLY A 287 -3.11 -1.02 -14.13
CA GLY A 287 -2.09 -0.37 -13.33
C GLY A 287 -2.57 0.92 -12.65
N PHE A 288 -2.28 1.03 -11.34
CA PHE A 288 -2.48 2.26 -10.56
C PHE A 288 -1.45 2.36 -9.42
N PRO A 289 -0.16 2.59 -9.73
CA PRO A 289 0.91 2.70 -8.72
C PRO A 289 0.95 4.08 -8.04
N TRP A 290 -0.20 4.73 -7.88
CA TRP A 290 -0.30 6.06 -7.29
C TRP A 290 0.16 6.07 -5.84
N ASN A 291 0.96 7.05 -5.44
CA ASN A 291 1.48 7.28 -4.08
C ASN A 291 2.03 6.01 -3.40
N PRO A 292 3.14 5.44 -3.86
CA PRO A 292 3.86 4.44 -3.09
C PRO A 292 4.28 5.01 -1.73
N ILE A 293 4.40 4.16 -0.71
CA ILE A 293 4.80 4.58 0.65
C ILE A 293 6.14 5.34 0.63
N ALA A 294 7.04 5.00 -0.28
CA ALA A 294 8.29 5.73 -0.50
C ALA A 294 8.09 7.24 -0.68
N ASN A 295 6.97 7.70 -1.22
CA ASN A 295 6.73 9.12 -1.48
C ASN A 295 6.61 9.97 -0.21
N ILE A 296 6.35 9.38 0.96
CA ILE A 296 6.40 10.12 2.24
C ILE A 296 7.80 10.72 2.50
N THR A 297 8.83 10.25 1.80
CA THR A 297 10.20 10.75 1.95
C THR A 297 10.52 11.97 1.08
N LEU A 298 9.65 12.32 0.12
CA LEU A 298 9.85 13.44 -0.81
C LEU A 298 10.10 14.81 -0.16
N PRO A 299 9.58 15.10 1.04
CA PRO A 299 9.96 16.32 1.76
C PRO A 299 11.45 16.40 2.12
N SER A 300 12.15 15.25 2.23
CA SER A 300 13.58 15.18 2.46
C SER A 300 14.32 14.80 1.18
N ALA A 301 14.96 15.76 0.53
CA ALA A 301 15.70 15.50 -0.70
C ALA A 301 16.74 14.37 -0.54
N VAL A 302 17.43 14.31 0.61
CA VAL A 302 18.46 13.29 0.85
C VAL A 302 17.86 11.89 0.95
N VAL A 303 16.77 11.72 1.71
CA VAL A 303 16.14 10.40 1.89
C VAL A 303 15.42 9.95 0.62
N SER A 304 14.70 10.84 -0.05
CA SER A 304 13.96 10.52 -1.27
C SER A 304 14.89 10.10 -2.42
N ASN A 305 16.09 10.67 -2.50
CA ASN A 305 17.07 10.29 -3.51
C ASN A 305 17.62 8.86 -3.35
N SER A 306 17.33 8.16 -2.24
CA SER A 306 17.51 6.70 -2.16
C SER A 306 16.75 5.95 -3.25
N MET A 307 15.68 6.52 -3.81
CA MET A 307 14.95 5.95 -4.94
C MET A 307 15.79 5.87 -6.23
N SER A 308 16.84 6.67 -6.37
CA SER A 308 17.79 6.55 -7.49
C SER A 308 18.60 5.24 -7.43
N LEU A 309 18.73 4.65 -6.24
CA LEU A 309 19.37 3.33 -6.04
C LEU A 309 18.37 2.20 -6.28
N PHE A 310 17.30 2.13 -5.50
CA PHE A 310 16.39 0.97 -5.49
C PHE A 310 14.94 1.25 -5.87
N GLY A 311 14.65 2.45 -6.39
CA GLY A 311 13.31 2.88 -6.77
C GLY A 311 12.34 3.00 -5.59
N ALA A 312 11.10 3.35 -5.89
CA ALA A 312 10.03 3.38 -4.89
C ALA A 312 9.74 1.99 -4.32
N LEU A 313 9.95 0.92 -5.10
CA LEU A 313 9.78 -0.46 -4.63
C LEU A 313 10.72 -0.77 -3.46
N GLY A 314 12.03 -0.54 -3.64
CA GLY A 314 13.00 -0.84 -2.61
C GLY A 314 12.91 0.09 -1.41
N LEU A 315 12.66 1.38 -1.63
CA LEU A 315 12.46 2.30 -0.51
C LEU A 315 11.19 1.98 0.29
N THR A 316 10.12 1.52 -0.37
CA THR A 316 8.92 1.01 0.31
C THR A 316 9.26 -0.22 1.18
N PHE A 317 10.03 -1.18 0.64
CA PHE A 317 10.52 -2.35 1.40
C PHE A 317 11.30 -1.93 2.64
N VAL A 318 12.26 -1.03 2.47
CA VAL A 318 13.15 -0.57 3.55
C VAL A 318 12.37 0.19 4.63
N VAL A 319 11.53 1.16 4.25
CA VAL A 319 10.77 1.98 5.20
C VAL A 319 9.76 1.14 5.98
N THR A 320 8.97 0.31 5.30
CA THR A 320 7.94 -0.49 5.98
C THR A 320 8.54 -1.62 6.81
N GLY A 321 9.62 -2.24 6.34
CA GLY A 321 10.38 -3.22 7.11
C GLY A 321 11.03 -2.61 8.36
N LEU A 322 11.57 -1.38 8.25
CA LEU A 322 12.11 -0.64 9.38
C LEU A 322 11.02 -0.34 10.43
N ILE A 323 9.86 0.16 10.00
CA ILE A 323 8.73 0.42 10.90
C ILE A 323 8.33 -0.87 11.65
N ALA A 324 8.18 -1.98 10.94
CA ALA A 324 7.83 -3.26 11.54
C ALA A 324 8.92 -3.76 12.50
N SER A 325 10.21 -3.60 12.16
CA SER A 325 11.32 -4.03 13.01
C SER A 325 11.42 -3.22 14.30
N VAL A 326 11.16 -1.91 14.26
CA VAL A 326 11.08 -1.07 15.46
C VAL A 326 9.99 -1.57 16.41
N VAL A 327 8.80 -1.89 15.89
CA VAL A 327 7.70 -2.43 16.70
C VAL A 327 8.11 -3.77 17.34
N GLN A 328 8.76 -4.68 16.59
CA GLN A 328 9.20 -5.97 17.12
C GLN A 328 10.27 -5.82 18.22
N VAL A 329 11.24 -4.91 18.04
CA VAL A 329 12.26 -4.63 19.08
C VAL A 329 11.64 -4.05 20.34
N ILE A 330 10.60 -3.19 20.22
CA ILE A 330 9.90 -2.63 21.39
C ILE A 330 9.17 -3.72 22.17
N GLN A 331 8.58 -4.70 21.47
CA GLN A 331 7.84 -5.80 22.09
C GLN A 331 8.75 -6.84 22.75
N ASP A 332 9.82 -7.21 22.09
CA ASP A 332 10.81 -8.18 22.57
C ASP A 332 12.22 -7.63 22.41
N ARG A 333 12.71 -6.94 23.44
CA ARG A 333 14.04 -6.34 23.48
C ARG A 333 15.17 -7.38 23.53
N GLY A 334 14.89 -8.59 24.00
CA GLY A 334 15.86 -9.68 24.14
C GLY A 334 16.10 -10.45 22.83
N GLY A 335 15.21 -10.35 21.86
CA GLY A 335 15.26 -11.12 20.63
C GLY A 335 16.39 -10.69 19.69
N LYS A 336 17.44 -11.53 19.57
CA LYS A 336 18.59 -11.27 18.66
C LYS A 336 18.13 -11.08 17.21
N ALA A 337 17.14 -11.85 16.77
CA ALA A 337 16.59 -11.77 15.41
C ALA A 337 15.84 -10.44 15.16
N ASN A 338 15.18 -9.87 16.18
CA ASN A 338 14.53 -8.58 16.08
C ASN A 338 15.56 -7.47 15.88
N TRP A 339 16.67 -7.50 16.63
CA TRP A 339 17.78 -6.58 16.45
C TRP A 339 18.49 -6.75 15.11
N PHE A 340 18.66 -7.99 14.63
CA PHE A 340 19.19 -8.24 13.29
C PHE A 340 18.32 -7.56 12.21
N SER A 341 17.01 -7.74 12.26
CA SER A 341 16.09 -7.11 11.31
C SER A 341 16.17 -5.59 11.36
N PHE A 342 16.17 -5.02 12.56
CA PHE A 342 16.29 -3.57 12.75
C PHE A 342 17.60 -3.04 12.15
N ILE A 343 18.74 -3.66 12.48
CA ILE A 343 20.05 -3.25 11.95
C ILE A 343 20.09 -3.38 10.43
N PHE A 344 19.54 -4.48 9.88
CA PHE A 344 19.47 -4.68 8.43
C PHE A 344 18.76 -3.52 7.73
N PHE A 345 17.58 -3.13 8.19
CA PHE A 345 16.80 -2.05 7.57
C PHE A 345 17.43 -0.67 7.79
N VAL A 346 18.05 -0.42 8.96
CA VAL A 346 18.80 0.81 9.21
C VAL A 346 19.99 0.92 8.25
N VAL A 347 20.79 -0.14 8.13
CA VAL A 347 21.95 -0.17 7.22
C VAL A 347 21.50 0.00 5.77
N SER A 348 20.42 -0.67 5.36
CA SER A 348 19.87 -0.52 4.01
C SER A 348 19.44 0.92 3.72
N LEU A 349 18.79 1.59 4.69
CA LEU A 349 18.40 3.00 4.57
C LEU A 349 19.64 3.90 4.46
N LEU A 350 20.67 3.68 5.29
CA LEU A 350 21.91 4.46 5.27
C LEU A 350 22.67 4.31 3.95
N ILE A 351 22.70 3.10 3.37
CA ILE A 351 23.28 2.86 2.04
C ILE A 351 22.49 3.66 0.98
N GLY A 352 21.15 3.59 1.03
CA GLY A 352 20.30 4.35 0.13
C GLY A 352 20.54 5.86 0.24
N VAL A 353 20.58 6.39 1.47
CA VAL A 353 20.86 7.80 1.76
C VAL A 353 22.24 8.22 1.24
N GLY A 354 23.28 7.40 1.45
CA GLY A 354 24.63 7.68 0.95
C GLY A 354 24.67 7.75 -0.59
N TYR A 355 24.00 6.80 -1.26
CA TYR A 355 23.85 6.84 -2.72
C TYR A 355 23.03 8.03 -3.19
N GLY A 356 21.93 8.34 -2.50
CA GLY A 356 21.09 9.49 -2.79
C GLY A 356 21.82 10.83 -2.69
N TYR A 357 22.72 10.97 -1.72
CA TYR A 357 23.58 12.17 -1.62
C TYR A 357 24.49 12.32 -2.85
N LYS A 358 25.09 11.22 -3.32
CA LYS A 358 25.86 11.21 -4.57
C LYS A 358 24.96 11.61 -5.76
N ASN A 359 23.74 11.11 -5.84
CA ASN A 359 22.78 11.44 -6.89
C ASN A 359 22.49 12.95 -6.95
N ILE A 360 22.24 13.59 -5.79
CA ILE A 360 22.03 15.04 -5.68
C ILE A 360 23.26 15.81 -6.22
N SER A 361 24.47 15.38 -5.87
CA SER A 361 25.70 16.05 -6.31
C SER A 361 25.90 15.97 -7.82
N VAL A 362 25.59 14.82 -8.44
CA VAL A 362 25.70 14.64 -9.90
C VAL A 362 24.61 15.45 -10.61
N SER A 363 23.38 15.47 -10.07
CA SER A 363 22.25 16.23 -10.64
C SER A 363 22.49 17.74 -10.72
N SER A 364 23.42 18.27 -9.92
CA SER A 364 23.79 19.70 -9.95
C SER A 364 24.86 20.03 -11.00
N MET A 365 25.40 19.04 -11.71
CA MET A 365 26.42 19.21 -12.73
C MET A 365 25.82 19.18 -14.12
N GLY A 366 26.32 20.01 -15.01
CA GLY A 366 25.90 20.06 -16.42
C GLY A 366 25.83 21.47 -16.96
N LYS A 367 25.73 21.58 -18.26
CA LYS A 367 25.47 22.86 -18.94
C LYS A 367 23.98 22.94 -19.27
N ASP A 368 23.41 24.13 -19.11
CA ASP A 368 22.08 24.43 -19.61
C ASP A 368 22.09 24.33 -21.14
N SER A 369 21.19 23.51 -21.69
CA SER A 369 21.22 23.20 -23.12
C SER A 369 20.11 23.90 -23.91
N VAL A 370 18.93 24.02 -23.32
CA VAL A 370 17.72 24.52 -24.01
C VAL A 370 16.87 25.32 -23.04
N VAL A 371 16.48 26.54 -23.45
CA VAL A 371 15.54 27.39 -22.72
C VAL A 371 14.11 27.02 -23.14
N VAL A 372 13.33 26.48 -22.22
CA VAL A 372 11.96 26.11 -22.47
C VAL A 372 11.00 27.07 -21.77
N ARG A 373 10.00 27.57 -22.50
CA ARG A 373 8.87 28.31 -21.93
C ARG A 373 7.70 27.38 -21.75
N ILE A 374 7.29 27.17 -20.52
CA ILE A 374 6.04 26.49 -20.17
C ILE A 374 4.91 27.51 -20.20
N VAL A 375 3.79 27.17 -20.85
CA VAL A 375 2.56 27.97 -20.87
C VAL A 375 1.48 27.27 -20.05
N GLN A 376 0.89 27.97 -19.06
CA GLN A 376 -0.22 27.51 -18.26
C GLN A 376 -1.46 28.36 -18.52
N PRO A 377 -2.43 27.88 -19.34
CA PRO A 377 -3.51 28.73 -19.84
C PRO A 377 -4.71 28.88 -18.90
N VAL A 378 -4.93 27.95 -17.98
CA VAL A 378 -6.08 27.89 -17.05
C VAL A 378 -7.41 28.31 -17.68
N THR A 379 -8.11 27.37 -18.29
CA THR A 379 -9.51 27.55 -18.70
C THR A 379 -10.38 26.49 -18.05
N THR A 380 -11.62 26.83 -17.71
CA THR A 380 -12.59 25.87 -17.17
C THR A 380 -13.05 24.91 -18.27
N GLN A 381 -13.39 23.68 -17.91
CA GLN A 381 -13.97 22.73 -18.87
C GLN A 381 -15.32 23.23 -19.41
N GLU A 382 -16.07 24.02 -18.64
CA GLU A 382 -17.32 24.65 -19.06
C GLU A 382 -17.14 25.55 -20.29
N SER A 383 -16.02 26.27 -20.39
CA SER A 383 -15.70 27.12 -21.54
C SER A 383 -15.45 26.33 -22.84
N LYS A 384 -15.40 25.00 -22.77
CA LYS A 384 -15.22 24.11 -23.93
C LYS A 384 -16.55 23.63 -24.54
N ILE A 385 -17.69 23.95 -23.94
CA ILE A 385 -19.02 23.54 -24.41
C ILE A 385 -19.57 24.62 -25.34
N ALA A 386 -19.62 24.32 -26.63
CA ALA A 386 -20.17 25.23 -27.63
C ALA A 386 -21.62 24.87 -27.98
N LEU A 387 -22.46 25.89 -28.11
CA LEU A 387 -23.89 25.75 -28.42
C LEU A 387 -24.17 25.39 -29.88
N SER A 388 -23.23 25.72 -30.79
CA SER A 388 -23.32 25.39 -32.22
C SER A 388 -21.94 25.06 -32.83
N ARG A 389 -21.93 24.45 -34.01
CA ARG A 389 -20.71 24.12 -34.75
C ARG A 389 -19.90 25.35 -35.15
N VAL A 390 -20.58 26.49 -35.47
CA VAL A 390 -19.92 27.77 -35.81
C VAL A 390 -19.32 28.38 -34.56
N ASP A 391 -20.04 28.38 -33.44
CA ASP A 391 -19.52 28.89 -32.16
C ASP A 391 -18.30 28.08 -31.70
N ALA A 392 -18.35 26.73 -31.86
CA ALA A 392 -17.20 25.86 -31.56
C ALA A 392 -15.95 26.26 -32.35
N LEU A 393 -16.09 26.52 -33.65
CA LEU A 393 -14.97 26.94 -34.50
C LEU A 393 -14.43 28.30 -34.10
N ASN A 394 -15.29 29.28 -33.82
CA ASN A 394 -14.88 30.60 -33.37
C ASN A 394 -14.18 30.57 -32.02
N GLN A 395 -14.71 29.82 -31.08
CA GLN A 395 -14.09 29.60 -29.75
C GLN A 395 -12.70 28.93 -29.91
N ALA A 396 -12.60 27.91 -30.78
CA ALA A 396 -11.33 27.24 -31.03
C ALA A 396 -10.26 28.20 -31.59
N LYS A 397 -10.64 29.05 -32.57
CA LYS A 397 -9.73 30.10 -33.13
C LYS A 397 -9.34 31.11 -32.05
N THR A 398 -10.28 31.57 -31.23
CA THR A 398 -10.01 32.49 -30.13
C THR A 398 -9.00 31.89 -29.16
N ARG A 399 -9.12 30.63 -28.81
CA ARG A 399 -8.17 29.92 -27.94
C ARG A 399 -6.77 29.84 -28.52
N VAL A 400 -6.63 29.55 -29.81
CA VAL A 400 -5.32 29.55 -30.46
C VAL A 400 -4.66 30.93 -30.31
N ASN A 401 -5.41 32.02 -30.56
CA ASN A 401 -4.91 33.38 -30.40
C ASN A 401 -4.56 33.70 -28.94
N GLU A 402 -5.34 33.22 -27.98
CA GLU A 402 -5.05 33.36 -26.53
C GLU A 402 -3.76 32.64 -26.15
N LEU A 403 -3.52 31.42 -26.66
CA LEU A 403 -2.29 30.67 -26.42
C LEU A 403 -1.06 31.40 -26.98
N ILE A 404 -1.17 31.96 -28.20
CA ILE A 404 -0.11 32.75 -28.80
C ILE A 404 0.16 34.00 -27.97
N LYS A 405 -0.90 34.75 -27.61
CA LYS A 405 -0.80 35.96 -26.79
C LYS A 405 -0.19 35.67 -25.41
N LEU A 406 -0.58 34.55 -24.79
CA LEU A 406 -0.09 34.16 -23.47
C LEU A 406 1.39 33.77 -23.51
N ALA A 407 1.87 33.15 -24.59
CA ALA A 407 3.28 32.86 -24.76
C ALA A 407 4.14 34.15 -24.77
N GLY A 408 3.58 35.26 -25.20
CA GLY A 408 4.24 36.58 -25.16
C GLY A 408 5.51 36.67 -26.02
N ASP A 409 6.48 37.47 -25.55
CA ASP A 409 7.78 37.59 -26.23
C ASP A 409 8.65 36.35 -25.99
N VAL A 410 8.98 35.64 -27.05
CA VAL A 410 9.74 34.38 -27.05
C VAL A 410 11.16 34.54 -27.65
N ARG A 411 11.73 35.78 -27.73
CA ARG A 411 13.04 36.00 -28.35
C ARG A 411 14.17 35.23 -27.69
N ASP A 412 14.12 35.10 -26.36
CA ASP A 412 15.14 34.41 -25.55
C ASP A 412 14.73 32.98 -25.20
N VAL A 413 13.78 32.40 -25.93
CA VAL A 413 13.23 31.06 -25.70
C VAL A 413 13.54 30.17 -26.89
N ASP A 414 13.99 28.96 -26.64
CA ASP A 414 14.29 27.97 -27.68
C ASP A 414 13.08 27.15 -28.08
N VAL A 415 12.24 26.76 -27.11
CA VAL A 415 11.04 25.91 -27.31
C VAL A 415 9.89 26.39 -26.43
N VAL A 416 8.68 26.43 -26.99
CA VAL A 416 7.46 26.72 -26.21
C VAL A 416 6.68 25.42 -25.97
N LEU A 417 6.38 25.12 -24.70
CA LEU A 417 5.69 23.91 -24.25
C LEU A 417 4.29 24.25 -23.75
N TYR A 418 3.28 23.66 -24.39
CA TYR A 418 1.88 23.77 -24.02
C TYR A 418 1.37 22.47 -23.38
N PRO A 419 0.38 22.52 -22.45
CA PRO A 419 -0.11 21.35 -21.75
C PRO A 419 -0.97 20.42 -22.62
N GLU A 420 -1.36 19.31 -22.04
CA GLU A 420 -2.23 18.28 -22.62
C GLU A 420 -3.54 18.89 -23.14
N THR A 421 -3.97 18.48 -24.33
CA THR A 421 -5.23 18.91 -24.98
C THR A 421 -5.46 20.41 -25.03
N SER A 422 -4.38 21.20 -25.05
CA SER A 422 -4.46 22.66 -25.14
C SER A 422 -4.80 23.14 -26.55
N TYR A 423 -4.34 22.44 -27.59
CA TYR A 423 -4.70 22.75 -28.97
C TYR A 423 -6.12 22.26 -29.28
N PRO A 424 -7.02 23.18 -29.70
CA PRO A 424 -8.45 22.85 -29.77
C PRO A 424 -8.85 22.10 -31.04
N PHE A 425 -7.96 21.97 -32.03
CA PHE A 425 -8.21 21.24 -33.26
C PHE A 425 -7.54 19.89 -33.26
N ALA A 426 -8.16 18.91 -33.91
CA ALA A 426 -7.47 17.66 -34.22
C ALA A 426 -6.44 17.91 -35.34
N LEU A 427 -5.23 17.38 -35.16
CA LEU A 427 -4.13 17.47 -36.11
C LEU A 427 -4.00 16.14 -36.87
N ARG A 428 -3.54 16.23 -38.11
CA ARG A 428 -3.02 15.09 -38.86
C ARG A 428 -1.49 15.16 -38.90
N PRO A 429 -0.80 14.06 -39.23
CA PRO A 429 0.67 14.06 -39.26
C PRO A 429 1.31 15.10 -40.19
N ASP A 430 0.60 15.54 -41.22
CA ASP A 430 1.11 16.55 -42.19
C ASP A 430 0.48 17.95 -42.01
N ASP A 431 -0.29 18.16 -40.95
CA ASP A 431 -0.91 19.45 -40.69
C ASP A 431 0.10 20.45 -40.13
N ASP A 432 -0.07 21.70 -40.48
CA ASP A 432 0.66 22.82 -39.85
C ASP A 432 0.14 23.10 -38.45
N VAL A 433 1.03 23.49 -37.56
CA VAL A 433 0.73 24.04 -36.24
C VAL A 433 0.92 25.56 -36.27
N PRO A 434 -0.15 26.34 -36.50
CA PRO A 434 -0.04 27.82 -36.73
C PRO A 434 0.65 28.57 -35.59
N ILE A 435 0.53 28.04 -34.35
CA ILE A 435 1.19 28.67 -33.17
C ILE A 435 2.69 28.72 -33.35
N ALA A 436 3.33 27.67 -33.86
CA ALA A 436 4.79 27.64 -34.07
C ALA A 436 5.22 28.65 -35.14
N LYS A 437 4.44 28.76 -36.19
CA LYS A 437 4.68 29.74 -37.29
C LYS A 437 4.57 31.19 -36.82
N GLU A 438 3.55 31.50 -36.02
CA GLU A 438 3.35 32.85 -35.47
C GLU A 438 4.45 33.24 -34.46
N LEU A 439 4.80 32.32 -33.57
CA LEU A 439 5.86 32.54 -32.57
C LEU A 439 7.27 32.50 -33.19
N LYS A 440 7.41 31.92 -34.38
CA LYS A 440 8.71 31.67 -35.04
C LYS A 440 9.68 30.89 -34.16
N ARG A 441 9.13 29.97 -33.39
CA ARG A 441 9.81 29.08 -32.45
C ARG A 441 9.25 27.65 -32.56
N PRO A 442 10.07 26.65 -32.34
CA PRO A 442 9.58 25.30 -32.16
C PRO A 442 8.56 25.22 -31.01
N VAL A 443 7.53 24.40 -31.22
CA VAL A 443 6.44 24.24 -30.26
C VAL A 443 6.22 22.76 -29.96
N MET A 444 6.06 22.42 -28.68
CA MET A 444 5.56 21.15 -28.17
C MET A 444 4.18 21.40 -27.61
N ILE A 445 3.13 20.71 -28.12
CA ILE A 445 1.76 21.04 -27.76
C ILE A 445 0.91 19.78 -27.60
N GLY A 446 0.10 19.74 -26.54
CA GLY A 446 -0.90 18.69 -26.35
C GLY A 446 -2.09 18.87 -27.28
N ALA A 447 -2.36 17.87 -28.13
CA ALA A 447 -3.44 17.86 -29.12
C ALA A 447 -4.02 16.47 -29.30
N HIS A 448 -5.21 16.39 -29.90
CA HIS A 448 -5.66 15.14 -30.50
C HIS A 448 -5.02 14.99 -31.89
N VAL A 449 -4.36 13.87 -32.13
CA VAL A 449 -3.81 13.56 -33.46
C VAL A 449 -4.59 12.42 -34.07
N VAL A 450 -4.99 12.59 -35.34
CA VAL A 450 -5.73 11.59 -36.13
C VAL A 450 -4.82 11.08 -37.22
N ASP A 451 -4.47 9.80 -37.15
CA ASP A 451 -3.62 9.19 -38.19
C ASP A 451 -4.39 8.87 -39.50
N TYR A 452 -3.66 8.36 -40.46
CA TYR A 452 -4.24 8.00 -41.78
C TYR A 452 -5.25 6.86 -41.72
N GLU A 453 -5.22 6.04 -40.65
CA GLU A 453 -6.18 4.99 -40.35
C GLU A 453 -7.39 5.47 -39.55
N ARG A 454 -7.50 6.79 -39.33
CA ARG A 454 -8.54 7.46 -38.52
C ARG A 454 -8.52 7.09 -37.06
N ARG A 455 -7.41 6.60 -36.54
CA ARG A 455 -7.24 6.39 -35.10
C ARG A 455 -6.95 7.73 -34.43
N VAL A 456 -7.57 7.96 -33.27
CA VAL A 456 -7.46 9.23 -32.53
C VAL A 456 -6.58 9.01 -31.30
N TYR A 457 -5.52 9.80 -31.18
CA TYR A 457 -4.58 9.76 -30.07
C TYR A 457 -4.67 11.05 -29.24
N ASN A 458 -4.58 10.92 -27.91
CA ASN A 458 -4.19 12.02 -27.05
C ASN A 458 -2.66 12.13 -27.16
N ALA A 459 -2.14 13.23 -27.67
CA ALA A 459 -0.76 13.27 -28.11
C ALA A 459 -0.01 14.54 -27.71
N LEU A 460 1.32 14.41 -27.58
CA LEU A 460 2.27 15.51 -27.66
C LEU A 460 2.69 15.65 -29.14
N ALA A 461 2.27 16.73 -29.78
CA ALA A 461 2.71 17.09 -31.13
C ALA A 461 3.93 18.02 -31.05
N VAL A 462 4.89 17.82 -31.94
CA VAL A 462 6.12 18.59 -32.04
C VAL A 462 6.18 19.28 -33.39
N ALA A 463 6.26 20.59 -33.40
CA ALA A 463 6.32 21.40 -34.62
C ALA A 463 7.58 22.28 -34.65
N GLU A 464 8.19 22.40 -35.81
CA GLU A 464 9.27 23.34 -36.07
C GLU A 464 8.76 24.79 -36.20
N LYS A 465 9.68 25.73 -36.15
CA LYS A 465 9.39 27.18 -36.30
C LYS A 465 8.68 27.57 -37.61
N THR A 466 8.72 26.70 -38.59
CA THR A 466 7.98 26.86 -39.88
C THR A 466 6.49 26.57 -39.74
N GLY A 467 6.10 25.87 -38.69
CA GLY A 467 4.78 25.37 -38.44
C GLY A 467 4.61 23.89 -38.77
N ASP A 468 5.54 23.30 -39.52
CA ASP A 468 5.47 21.90 -39.93
C ASP A 468 5.52 20.98 -38.70
N MET A 469 4.54 20.06 -38.55
CA MET A 469 4.57 19.02 -37.54
C MET A 469 5.58 17.93 -37.94
N VAL A 470 6.66 17.83 -37.17
CA VAL A 470 7.77 16.90 -37.50
C VAL A 470 7.62 15.53 -36.85
N ASP A 471 6.93 15.46 -35.71
CA ASP A 471 6.68 14.19 -35.00
C ASP A 471 5.55 14.36 -33.97
N PHE A 472 4.95 13.24 -33.51
CA PHE A 472 4.01 13.24 -32.40
C PHE A 472 4.14 11.95 -31.57
N TYR A 473 3.94 12.06 -30.26
CA TYR A 473 3.84 10.93 -29.35
C TYR A 473 2.39 10.74 -28.94
N GLY A 474 1.77 9.64 -29.33
CA GLY A 474 0.45 9.24 -28.84
C GLY A 474 0.57 8.60 -27.45
N LYS A 475 -0.26 9.05 -26.52
CA LYS A 475 -0.36 8.49 -25.17
C LYS A 475 -0.53 6.99 -25.21
N SER A 476 0.37 6.26 -24.57
CA SER A 476 0.41 4.81 -24.62
C SER A 476 -0.39 4.18 -23.49
N HIS A 477 -0.38 4.81 -22.30
CA HIS A 477 -1.10 4.33 -21.14
C HIS A 477 -2.34 5.19 -20.88
N LEU A 478 -3.49 4.74 -21.41
CA LEU A 478 -4.75 5.46 -21.34
C LEU A 478 -5.41 5.35 -19.96
N VAL A 479 -6.15 6.39 -19.57
CA VAL A 479 -6.90 6.42 -18.30
C VAL A 479 -8.18 5.58 -18.45
N PRO A 480 -8.35 4.53 -17.63
CA PRO A 480 -9.57 3.71 -17.65
C PRO A 480 -10.81 4.57 -17.34
N PHE A 481 -11.93 4.29 -18.00
CA PHE A 481 -13.21 4.98 -17.89
C PHE A 481 -13.21 6.46 -18.33
N GLY A 482 -12.07 7.08 -18.52
CA GLY A 482 -11.94 8.44 -19.05
C GLY A 482 -11.64 8.46 -20.55
N GLU A 483 -10.60 7.74 -20.96
CA GLU A 483 -10.09 7.73 -22.34
C GLU A 483 -10.47 6.48 -23.10
N TYR A 484 -10.77 5.37 -22.41
CA TYR A 484 -11.32 4.14 -22.99
C TYR A 484 -12.20 3.39 -21.99
N GLY A 485 -13.11 2.55 -22.51
CA GLY A 485 -13.98 1.69 -21.72
C GLY A 485 -13.34 0.32 -21.48
N PRO A 486 -12.79 0.02 -20.30
CA PRO A 486 -12.22 -1.31 -20.00
C PRO A 486 -13.28 -2.40 -19.90
N ILE A 487 -14.54 -2.03 -19.75
CA ILE A 487 -15.70 -2.93 -19.65
C ILE A 487 -16.68 -2.60 -20.77
N LYS A 488 -17.03 -3.59 -21.59
CA LYS A 488 -17.89 -3.41 -22.79
C LYS A 488 -19.23 -2.71 -22.55
N PHE A 489 -19.76 -2.79 -21.33
CA PHE A 489 -21.07 -2.21 -20.97
C PHE A 489 -20.98 -0.83 -20.32
N VAL A 490 -19.77 -0.32 -20.08
CA VAL A 490 -19.54 1.02 -19.50
C VAL A 490 -18.84 1.86 -20.56
N PRO A 491 -19.58 2.75 -21.27
CA PRO A 491 -18.99 3.60 -22.28
C PRO A 491 -18.03 4.60 -21.64
N ALA A 492 -16.88 4.82 -22.25
CA ALA A 492 -16.01 5.93 -21.92
C ALA A 492 -16.47 7.22 -22.64
N PRO A 493 -16.26 8.40 -22.06
CA PRO A 493 -16.53 9.68 -22.72
C PRO A 493 -15.74 9.86 -24.03
N ALA A 494 -14.54 9.31 -24.08
CA ALA A 494 -13.68 9.25 -25.28
C ALA A 494 -13.35 7.80 -25.62
N ASN A 495 -13.11 7.53 -26.89
CA ASN A 495 -12.64 6.23 -27.38
C ASN A 495 -11.30 6.45 -28.08
N LEU A 496 -10.26 6.72 -27.30
CA LEU A 496 -8.93 7.02 -27.80
C LEU A 496 -8.15 5.73 -28.09
N THR A 497 -7.20 5.86 -29.00
CA THR A 497 -6.28 4.77 -29.33
C THR A 497 -5.02 4.89 -28.47
N SER A 498 -4.58 3.75 -27.92
CA SER A 498 -3.28 3.67 -27.23
C SER A 498 -2.12 3.82 -28.22
N GLY A 499 -1.12 4.61 -27.88
CA GLY A 499 0.12 4.74 -28.65
C GLY A 499 1.01 3.49 -28.62
N GLY A 500 2.12 3.55 -29.31
CA GLY A 500 3.04 2.41 -29.52
C GLY A 500 3.97 2.07 -28.36
N GLY A 501 3.79 2.65 -27.18
CA GLY A 501 4.68 2.49 -26.02
C GLY A 501 5.64 3.67 -25.83
N ALA A 502 6.36 3.65 -24.69
CA ALA A 502 7.34 4.68 -24.38
C ALA A 502 8.45 4.72 -25.45
N ARG A 503 8.81 5.90 -25.90
CA ARG A 503 9.89 6.15 -26.85
C ARG A 503 10.61 7.47 -26.57
N VAL A 504 11.81 7.61 -27.10
CA VAL A 504 12.54 8.86 -27.10
C VAL A 504 12.23 9.64 -28.37
N MET A 505 12.11 10.96 -28.24
CA MET A 505 11.95 11.91 -29.33
C MET A 505 13.11 12.88 -29.37
N SER A 506 13.30 13.54 -30.48
CA SER A 506 14.29 14.59 -30.62
C SER A 506 13.75 15.78 -31.41
N LEU A 507 14.17 16.99 -31.03
CA LEU A 507 13.92 18.23 -31.72
C LEU A 507 15.25 18.84 -32.15
N GLN A 508 15.39 19.15 -33.44
CA GLN A 508 16.59 19.83 -33.96
C GLN A 508 16.55 21.30 -33.54
N MET A 509 17.56 21.73 -32.79
CA MET A 509 17.67 23.12 -32.33
C MET A 509 18.51 23.94 -33.31
N ASP A 510 19.72 23.46 -33.59
CA ASP A 510 20.67 24.04 -34.56
C ASP A 510 21.31 22.90 -35.37
N LYS A 511 22.19 23.25 -36.31
CA LYS A 511 22.84 22.22 -37.18
C LYS A 511 23.50 21.09 -36.40
N ASP A 512 24.06 21.37 -35.23
CA ASP A 512 24.86 20.44 -34.44
C ASP A 512 24.22 20.11 -33.05
N ASN A 513 23.07 20.72 -32.71
CA ASN A 513 22.47 20.58 -31.41
C ASN A 513 21.04 20.01 -31.52
N ARG A 514 20.78 18.91 -30.78
CA ARG A 514 19.47 18.30 -30.66
C ARG A 514 19.03 18.25 -29.20
N PHE A 515 17.80 18.58 -28.95
CA PHE A 515 17.13 18.32 -27.68
C PHE A 515 16.47 16.96 -27.72
N ILE A 516 16.97 16.02 -26.89
CA ILE A 516 16.52 14.64 -26.83
C ILE A 516 15.65 14.49 -25.58
N PHE A 517 14.41 14.03 -25.74
CA PHE A 517 13.49 13.98 -24.61
C PHE A 517 12.60 12.72 -24.64
N ALA A 518 12.14 12.32 -23.44
CA ALA A 518 11.14 11.27 -23.25
C ALA A 518 9.77 11.92 -23.00
N PRO A 519 8.78 11.75 -23.88
CA PRO A 519 7.43 12.25 -23.65
C PRO A 519 6.69 11.40 -22.63
N ALA A 520 5.87 12.04 -21.79
CA ALA A 520 4.92 11.42 -20.88
C ALA A 520 3.64 12.24 -20.82
N VAL A 521 2.52 11.70 -21.30
CA VAL A 521 1.27 12.44 -21.33
C VAL A 521 0.46 12.12 -20.06
N CYS A 522 0.31 13.15 -19.21
CA CYS A 522 -0.54 13.14 -18.01
C CYS A 522 -0.21 11.97 -17.05
N TYR A 523 -1.13 11.06 -16.93
CA TYR A 523 -1.10 9.86 -16.09
C TYR A 523 0.12 8.95 -16.31
N GLU A 524 0.76 8.98 -17.49
CA GLU A 524 1.91 8.13 -17.77
C GLU A 524 3.09 8.36 -16.83
N ILE A 525 3.24 9.56 -16.28
CA ILE A 525 4.35 9.91 -15.37
C ILE A 525 4.34 9.09 -14.07
N ILE A 526 3.22 8.45 -13.73
CA ILE A 526 3.13 7.63 -12.52
C ILE A 526 3.77 6.24 -12.67
N PHE A 527 4.09 5.82 -13.90
CA PHE A 527 4.69 4.52 -14.16
C PHE A 527 6.22 4.59 -14.17
N SER A 528 6.87 3.58 -13.60
CA SER A 528 8.33 3.56 -13.45
C SER A 528 9.10 3.38 -14.77
N ASP A 529 8.42 3.02 -15.85
CA ASP A 529 8.97 2.82 -17.19
C ASP A 529 8.63 3.97 -18.16
N ALA A 530 8.23 5.13 -17.63
CA ALA A 530 7.98 6.33 -18.42
C ALA A 530 9.22 6.83 -19.19
N VAL A 531 10.42 6.44 -18.75
CA VAL A 531 11.68 6.74 -19.41
C VAL A 531 12.30 5.47 -19.95
N ILE A 532 12.68 5.49 -21.22
CA ILE A 532 13.28 4.33 -21.90
C ILE A 532 14.63 3.99 -21.26
N LYS A 533 14.81 2.70 -20.98
CA LYS A 533 16.04 2.15 -20.42
C LYS A 533 17.21 2.31 -21.38
N ASN A 534 18.36 2.74 -20.84
CA ASN A 534 19.65 2.88 -21.53
C ASN A 534 19.77 3.95 -22.61
N ASP A 535 18.72 4.72 -22.90
CA ASP A 535 18.82 5.83 -23.86
C ASP A 535 19.33 7.11 -23.18
N PHE A 536 20.11 7.89 -23.92
CA PHE A 536 20.43 9.26 -23.49
C PHE A 536 19.20 10.13 -23.64
N VAL A 537 18.86 10.89 -22.60
CA VAL A 537 17.68 11.77 -22.55
C VAL A 537 18.04 13.01 -21.77
N ASP A 538 17.83 14.19 -22.36
CA ASP A 538 18.07 15.49 -21.70
C ASP A 538 17.00 15.79 -20.65
N ALA A 539 15.73 15.50 -20.98
CA ALA A 539 14.60 15.76 -20.10
C ALA A 539 13.44 14.77 -20.35
N ILE A 540 12.59 14.62 -19.35
CA ILE A 540 11.22 14.10 -19.50
C ILE A 540 10.30 15.30 -19.78
N ILE A 541 9.55 15.27 -20.87
CA ILE A 541 8.51 16.26 -21.17
C ILE A 541 7.16 15.71 -20.74
N ASN A 542 6.65 16.22 -19.61
CA ASN A 542 5.36 15.81 -19.08
C ASN A 542 4.30 16.89 -19.33
N ILE A 543 3.38 16.63 -20.26
CA ILE A 543 2.20 17.46 -20.48
C ILE A 543 1.00 16.87 -19.75
N SER A 544 0.22 17.70 -19.05
CA SER A 544 -0.88 17.21 -18.20
C SER A 544 -2.07 18.16 -18.18
N ASN A 545 -3.24 17.58 -17.83
CA ASN A 545 -4.46 18.34 -17.58
C ASN A 545 -5.10 17.91 -16.25
N ASP A 546 -4.62 18.50 -15.15
CA ASP A 546 -5.11 18.20 -13.80
C ASP A 546 -6.42 18.92 -13.45
N THR A 547 -7.10 19.56 -14.41
CA THR A 547 -8.43 20.18 -14.21
C THR A 547 -9.44 19.14 -13.66
N TRP A 548 -9.28 17.88 -14.04
CA TRP A 548 -10.10 16.77 -13.54
C TRP A 548 -9.96 16.51 -12.04
N PHE A 549 -8.86 16.89 -11.45
CA PHE A 549 -8.59 16.74 -10.02
C PHE A 549 -8.97 18.00 -9.22
N GLY A 550 -9.02 19.16 -9.88
CA GLY A 550 -9.26 20.46 -9.23
C GLY A 550 -8.17 20.82 -8.21
N ALA A 551 -8.48 21.70 -7.28
CA ALA A 551 -7.59 22.09 -6.18
C ALA A 551 -7.64 21.06 -5.01
N THR A 552 -7.55 19.78 -5.32
CA THR A 552 -7.58 18.67 -4.37
C THR A 552 -6.18 18.08 -4.14
N PRO A 553 -6.00 17.19 -3.15
CA PRO A 553 -4.73 16.48 -2.97
C PRO A 553 -4.20 15.79 -4.23
N GLY A 554 -5.08 15.35 -5.14
CA GLY A 554 -4.70 14.66 -6.37
C GLY A 554 -3.70 15.42 -7.22
N THR A 555 -3.89 16.73 -7.40
CA THR A 555 -2.98 17.61 -8.17
C THR A 555 -1.58 17.67 -7.56
N TYR A 556 -1.48 17.78 -6.23
CA TYR A 556 -0.20 17.80 -5.53
C TYR A 556 0.48 16.43 -5.53
N GLN A 557 -0.30 15.37 -5.37
CA GLN A 557 0.20 14.00 -5.45
C GLN A 557 0.71 13.67 -6.85
N HIS A 558 0.05 14.17 -7.91
CA HIS A 558 0.50 14.00 -9.29
C HIS A 558 1.84 14.71 -9.55
N MET A 559 2.04 15.88 -8.96
CA MET A 559 3.33 16.56 -8.97
C MET A 559 4.42 15.73 -8.28
N ASP A 560 4.11 15.11 -7.14
CA ASP A 560 5.05 14.22 -6.44
C ASP A 560 5.40 12.97 -7.26
N MET A 561 4.49 12.47 -8.11
CA MET A 561 4.83 11.40 -9.06
C MET A 561 5.87 11.86 -10.09
N ALA A 562 5.76 13.11 -10.59
CA ALA A 562 6.77 13.66 -11.50
C ALA A 562 8.14 13.83 -10.82
N ARG A 563 8.16 14.27 -9.56
CA ARG A 563 9.39 14.35 -8.74
C ARG A 563 10.03 12.96 -8.53
N ARG A 564 9.20 11.96 -8.23
CA ARG A 564 9.66 10.56 -8.12
C ARG A 564 10.28 10.08 -9.44
N ALA A 565 9.59 10.30 -10.57
CA ALA A 565 10.09 9.89 -11.88
C ALA A 565 11.47 10.50 -12.19
N ALA A 566 11.68 11.78 -11.84
CA ALA A 566 12.98 12.44 -11.97
C ALA A 566 14.06 11.71 -11.14
N ILE A 567 13.81 11.42 -9.87
CA ILE A 567 14.76 10.75 -8.98
C ILE A 567 15.08 9.33 -9.47
N GLU A 568 14.06 8.55 -9.80
CA GLU A 568 14.23 7.16 -10.23
C GLU A 568 15.03 7.05 -11.54
N SER A 569 14.74 7.93 -12.48
CA SER A 569 15.40 7.94 -13.80
C SER A 569 16.74 8.67 -13.80
N GLY A 570 16.98 9.62 -12.89
CA GLY A 570 18.09 10.57 -12.95
C GLY A 570 17.95 11.55 -14.11
N VAL A 571 16.72 11.84 -14.56
CA VAL A 571 16.41 12.73 -15.68
C VAL A 571 15.51 13.86 -15.19
N PRO A 572 15.86 15.14 -15.43
CA PRO A 572 15.00 16.24 -15.06
C PRO A 572 13.65 16.19 -15.78
N VAL A 573 12.60 16.76 -15.15
CA VAL A 573 11.26 16.80 -15.72
C VAL A 573 10.85 18.24 -16.01
N ILE A 574 10.40 18.49 -17.22
CA ILE A 574 9.73 19.73 -17.63
C ILE A 574 8.24 19.41 -17.70
N ARG A 575 7.46 19.91 -16.73
CA ARG A 575 6.04 19.64 -16.60
C ARG A 575 5.21 20.86 -16.97
N SER A 576 4.41 20.75 -18.03
CA SER A 576 3.40 21.74 -18.40
C SER A 576 2.02 21.21 -18.06
N ASN A 577 1.25 21.96 -17.26
CA ASN A 577 -0.08 21.58 -16.81
C ASN A 577 -1.12 22.62 -17.22
N TYR A 578 -2.35 22.18 -17.47
CA TYR A 578 -3.41 23.06 -17.92
C TYR A 578 -3.92 23.99 -16.81
N SER A 579 -4.18 23.46 -15.62
CA SER A 579 -4.64 24.20 -14.44
C SER A 579 -3.99 23.75 -13.14
N GLY A 580 -3.22 22.66 -13.16
CA GLY A 580 -2.51 22.13 -12.02
C GLY A 580 -1.20 22.85 -11.75
N ILE A 581 -0.15 22.11 -11.40
CA ILE A 581 1.18 22.66 -11.14
C ILE A 581 2.06 22.42 -12.37
N SER A 582 2.54 23.51 -12.99
CA SER A 582 3.61 23.47 -14.00
C SER A 582 4.94 23.71 -13.32
N ALA A 583 6.00 22.99 -13.72
CA ALA A 583 7.28 23.10 -13.02
C ALA A 583 8.48 22.61 -13.84
N PHE A 584 9.65 23.17 -13.52
CA PHE A 584 10.95 22.58 -13.80
C PHE A 584 11.41 21.80 -12.57
N ILE A 585 11.73 20.54 -12.76
CA ILE A 585 12.13 19.60 -11.69
C ILE A 585 13.51 19.06 -12.04
N GLY A 586 14.46 19.20 -11.14
CA GLY A 586 15.81 18.65 -11.29
C GLY A 586 15.82 17.12 -11.29
N ALA A 587 16.88 16.51 -11.80
CA ALA A 587 17.08 15.07 -11.82
C ALA A 587 17.10 14.44 -10.41
N ASP A 588 17.28 15.26 -9.37
CA ASP A 588 17.18 14.89 -7.95
C ASP A 588 15.77 15.10 -7.34
N GLY A 589 14.78 15.43 -8.17
CA GLY A 589 13.39 15.64 -7.74
C GLY A 589 13.13 16.98 -7.04
N ARG A 590 14.11 17.90 -6.95
CA ARG A 590 13.88 19.25 -6.41
C ARG A 590 13.12 20.09 -7.42
N ILE A 591 12.13 20.84 -6.95
CA ILE A 591 11.42 21.83 -7.76
C ILE A 591 12.33 23.03 -7.91
N ILE A 592 12.76 23.32 -9.15
CA ILE A 592 13.61 24.46 -9.49
C ILE A 592 12.77 25.74 -9.53
N SER A 593 11.66 25.66 -10.26
CA SER A 593 10.67 26.73 -10.35
C SER A 593 9.30 26.15 -10.69
N GLN A 594 8.21 26.85 -10.33
CA GLN A 594 6.85 26.37 -10.58
C GLN A 594 5.82 27.48 -10.71
N LEU A 595 4.74 27.19 -11.44
CA LEU A 595 3.48 27.94 -11.41
C LEU A 595 2.47 27.17 -10.55
N PRO A 596 1.83 27.83 -9.57
CA PRO A 596 0.83 27.20 -8.69
C PRO A 596 -0.43 26.76 -9.43
N VAL A 597 -1.24 25.94 -8.75
CA VAL A 597 -2.59 25.55 -9.21
C VAL A 597 -3.44 26.78 -9.49
N GLY A 598 -4.15 26.77 -10.62
CA GLY A 598 -5.09 27.83 -11.00
C GLY A 598 -4.45 29.16 -11.44
N THR A 599 -3.15 29.22 -11.59
CA THR A 599 -2.45 30.43 -12.03
C THR A 599 -2.29 30.45 -13.55
N VAL A 600 -2.78 31.51 -14.22
CA VAL A 600 -2.50 31.77 -15.63
C VAL A 600 -1.11 32.40 -15.75
N GLY A 601 -0.26 31.90 -16.65
CA GLY A 601 1.05 32.48 -16.83
C GLY A 601 2.01 31.65 -17.65
N VAL A 602 3.25 32.14 -17.71
CA VAL A 602 4.37 31.44 -18.34
C VAL A 602 5.53 31.29 -17.35
N LEU A 603 6.34 30.29 -17.58
CA LEU A 603 7.51 29.99 -16.77
C LEU A 603 8.67 29.61 -17.69
N ASP A 604 9.74 30.38 -17.67
CA ASP A 604 10.95 30.07 -18.41
C ASP A 604 11.95 29.35 -17.52
N GLY A 605 12.66 28.41 -18.09
CA GLY A 605 13.69 27.69 -17.38
C GLY A 605 14.50 26.78 -18.28
N THR A 606 15.59 26.31 -17.70
CA THR A 606 16.48 25.30 -18.27
C THR A 606 16.56 24.12 -17.32
N VAL A 607 16.95 22.96 -17.83
CA VAL A 607 17.24 21.78 -17.03
C VAL A 607 18.59 21.20 -17.45
N HIS A 608 19.26 20.59 -16.48
CA HIS A 608 20.56 19.95 -16.66
C HIS A 608 20.73 18.78 -15.70
N GLY A 609 21.86 18.09 -15.79
CA GLY A 609 22.24 17.04 -14.83
C GLY A 609 21.58 15.68 -15.07
N SER A 610 21.08 15.45 -16.30
CA SER A 610 20.60 14.10 -16.68
C SER A 610 21.75 13.09 -16.58
N HIS A 611 21.49 11.98 -15.92
CA HIS A 611 22.46 10.90 -15.70
C HIS A 611 21.77 9.55 -15.52
N MET A 612 22.56 8.47 -15.54
CA MET A 612 22.05 7.11 -15.35
C MET A 612 22.04 6.74 -13.86
N THR A 613 20.88 6.45 -13.31
CA THR A 613 20.73 5.88 -11.97
C THR A 613 20.86 4.36 -11.98
N LEU A 614 21.19 3.75 -10.84
CA LEU A 614 21.23 2.30 -10.75
C LEU A 614 19.82 1.68 -10.90
N TYR A 615 18.80 2.37 -10.40
CA TYR A 615 17.40 1.94 -10.59
C TYR A 615 17.03 1.89 -12.08
N ARG A 616 17.32 2.95 -12.84
CA ARG A 616 17.07 3.00 -14.28
C ARG A 616 17.86 1.94 -15.04
N LEU A 617 19.14 1.73 -14.68
CA LEU A 617 20.03 0.75 -15.33
C LEU A 617 19.48 -0.68 -15.23
N LEU A 618 19.06 -1.11 -14.05
CA LEU A 618 18.58 -2.46 -13.79
C LEU A 618 17.10 -2.61 -14.20
N GLY A 619 16.30 -1.57 -13.98
CA GLY A 619 14.88 -1.54 -14.24
C GLY A 619 14.04 -2.19 -13.14
N ARG A 620 12.77 -1.85 -13.14
CA ARG A 620 11.77 -2.23 -12.13
C ARG A 620 11.74 -3.73 -11.80
N ASN A 621 11.66 -4.58 -12.81
CA ASN A 621 11.49 -6.02 -12.59
C ASN A 621 12.73 -6.69 -11.99
N ALA A 622 13.93 -6.24 -12.37
CA ALA A 622 15.16 -6.73 -11.73
C ALA A 622 15.22 -6.31 -10.27
N TRP A 623 14.89 -5.05 -9.96
CA TRP A 623 14.80 -4.58 -8.59
C TRP A 623 13.74 -5.32 -7.78
N PHE A 624 12.59 -5.61 -8.37
CA PHE A 624 11.57 -6.44 -7.71
C PHE A 624 12.14 -7.80 -7.29
N LEU A 625 12.82 -8.50 -8.20
CA LEU A 625 13.45 -9.80 -7.89
C LEU A 625 14.51 -9.68 -6.80
N ILE A 626 15.38 -8.66 -6.87
CA ILE A 626 16.38 -8.38 -5.84
C ILE A 626 15.73 -8.17 -4.47
N ILE A 627 14.69 -7.36 -4.39
CA ILE A 627 13.96 -7.09 -3.15
C ILE A 627 13.34 -8.36 -2.59
N MET A 628 12.71 -9.18 -3.43
CA MET A 628 12.13 -10.46 -3.00
C MET A 628 13.20 -11.43 -2.48
N LEU A 629 14.38 -11.47 -3.13
CA LEU A 629 15.52 -12.24 -2.64
C LEU A 629 16.02 -11.74 -1.27
N PHE A 630 16.12 -10.42 -1.07
CA PHE A 630 16.47 -9.85 0.24
C PHE A 630 15.42 -10.14 1.31
N ALA A 631 14.13 -10.09 0.96
CA ALA A 631 13.07 -10.44 1.90
C ALA A 631 13.17 -11.91 2.35
N VAL A 632 13.37 -12.83 1.41
CA VAL A 632 13.51 -14.27 1.70
C VAL A 632 14.80 -14.56 2.46
N PHE A 633 15.95 -14.07 1.97
CA PHE A 633 17.25 -14.35 2.56
C PHE A 633 17.44 -13.69 3.93
N GLY A 634 17.04 -12.42 4.07
CA GLY A 634 17.06 -11.72 5.35
C GLY A 634 16.15 -12.40 6.38
N GLY A 635 14.94 -12.80 5.95
CA GLY A 635 14.04 -13.60 6.77
C GLY A 635 14.63 -14.95 7.18
N PHE A 636 15.35 -15.64 6.28
CA PHE A 636 16.03 -16.89 6.58
C PHE A 636 17.16 -16.72 7.62
N ILE A 637 17.98 -15.67 7.49
CA ILE A 637 19.01 -15.36 8.48
C ILE A 637 18.36 -15.05 9.84
N ALA A 638 17.34 -14.20 9.88
CA ALA A 638 16.60 -13.87 11.10
C ALA A 638 16.05 -15.15 11.78
N TYR A 639 15.50 -16.07 10.98
CA TYR A 639 15.03 -17.38 11.49
C TYR A 639 16.15 -18.22 12.11
N ARG A 640 17.35 -18.18 11.53
CA ARG A 640 18.53 -18.89 12.06
C ARG A 640 19.07 -18.29 13.34
N THR A 641 19.01 -16.97 13.49
CA THR A 641 19.51 -16.27 14.69
C THR A 641 18.63 -16.45 15.92
N GLU A 642 17.38 -16.90 15.77
CA GLU A 642 16.48 -17.25 16.86
C GLU A 642 16.63 -18.70 17.36
N LYS A 643 17.41 -19.54 16.66
CA LYS A 643 17.80 -20.87 17.13
C LYS A 643 19.02 -20.79 18.04
#